data_ac09e521e3f3bf5e9cc5eb2b0cb193e6
#
_entry.id   ac09e521e3f3bf5e9cc5eb2b0cb193e6
#
_cell.length_a   1.000
_cell.length_b   1.000
_cell.length_c   1.000
_cell.angle_alpha   90.00
_cell.angle_beta   90.00
_cell.angle_gamma   90.00
#
_symmetry.space_group_name_H-M   'P 1'
#
loop_
_entity.id
_entity.type
_entity.pdbx_description
1 polymer ?
#
loop_
_entity_poly.entity_id
_entity_poly.type
_entity_poly.pdbx_seq_one_letter_code
_entity_poly.pdbx_strand_id
1 'polypeptide(L)'
;MPRRSILSAAERNSLLETPTTQDNLIRRYAFDERDLSIIRQHRRPENRLGFAVHLCYMRFPGVILGAEEMPSTPLLRLVADQIDVPMEAWESYAQRAETRREHLLELQTAFGFTTFTTTHHYRSAIESLDGLAWQTDKGIVLASALVEGFRQQKVLLPAPEVIDRICAESITRANRRIYAALTDVLSADHRQRLDALLKRKDGNQKTVLAWLREAPAKPNSRHMRRHIERLQALQSIDLPVGMDLLVHQNRLLKLAREGGQMTPADLARFETQRRYATLAALVIEATATVTDEIIDLHDRILGKLFNAAKQKHQEQFQRSGKAINDKVRLYGRIGDALLEARKSGADPFAAIEKVLPWEAFTASVTEAKDLARPADFDFLHHIGDSYTTVRLYAAPFLAVLKLRAAPAAQDLLDAINLIRGLYDSNARKMPADAPTRFIKPRWKKLVVAGECLDRRYYELCVLSELKNALRSGDIWVQGSRQFKDFDTYLIPAERFDELTQAGALPLAMNTDCETYLQERIALLEQQLSSTNHLAAADDLPDAIITDSGLKITPLDAVAPDTAQALIDQTAALLPHIKITELLMEVDAWTGFTRHFTHLKSGDEAKDKTLLLTAILADGINLGKNTTRTPPASRIMSSP
;
A
#
# COMPACT_ATOMS: atom_id res chain seq x y z
N MET A 1 29.61 -27.16 6.54
CA MET A 1 29.63 -25.82 5.97
C MET A 1 29.58 -24.82 7.11
N PRO A 2 30.36 -23.75 7.14
CA PRO A 2 30.26 -22.72 8.16
C PRO A 2 28.81 -22.22 8.17
N ARG A 3 28.19 -22.12 9.35
CA ARG A 3 26.85 -21.57 9.51
C ARG A 3 26.90 -20.13 9.01
N ARG A 4 26.03 -19.79 8.05
CA ARG A 4 25.94 -18.43 7.52
C ARG A 4 25.44 -17.53 8.64
N SER A 5 26.21 -16.50 8.98
CA SER A 5 25.79 -15.46 9.92
C SER A 5 24.50 -14.83 9.44
N ILE A 6 23.55 -14.59 10.33
CA ILE A 6 22.30 -13.88 10.00
C ILE A 6 22.42 -12.37 10.11
N LEU A 7 23.46 -11.91 10.80
CA LEU A 7 23.81 -10.49 10.91
C LEU A 7 25.01 -10.19 10.01
N SER A 8 24.95 -9.12 9.25
CA SER A 8 26.10 -8.53 8.56
C SER A 8 27.10 -7.94 9.57
N ALA A 9 28.33 -7.69 9.14
CA ALA A 9 29.32 -7.03 10.00
C ALA A 9 28.85 -5.62 10.44
N ALA A 10 28.23 -4.87 9.53
CA ALA A 10 27.67 -3.55 9.82
C ALA A 10 26.56 -3.61 10.87
N GLU A 11 25.62 -4.57 10.74
CA GLU A 11 24.56 -4.77 11.73
C GLU A 11 25.10 -5.15 13.11
N ARG A 12 26.11 -6.03 13.17
CA ARG A 12 26.77 -6.38 14.44
C ARG A 12 27.42 -5.17 15.11
N ASN A 13 28.11 -4.35 14.33
CA ASN A 13 28.76 -3.13 14.84
C ASN A 13 27.71 -2.13 15.35
N SER A 14 26.60 -1.95 14.62
CA SER A 14 25.54 -1.00 15.01
C SER A 14 24.84 -1.35 16.33
N LEU A 15 24.82 -2.63 16.71
CA LEU A 15 24.25 -3.06 18.01
C LEU A 15 25.08 -2.61 19.22
N LEU A 16 26.38 -2.42 19.03
CA LEU A 16 27.35 -2.07 20.06
C LEU A 16 27.89 -0.65 19.92
N GLU A 17 27.43 0.11 18.95
CA GLU A 17 27.89 1.46 18.66
C GLU A 17 27.52 2.42 19.79
N THR A 18 28.52 3.19 20.27
CA THR A 18 28.28 4.25 21.26
C THR A 18 27.77 5.51 20.57
N PRO A 19 26.82 6.24 21.20
CA PRO A 19 26.31 7.50 20.65
C PRO A 19 27.45 8.51 20.47
N THR A 20 27.36 9.32 19.41
CA THR A 20 28.31 10.38 19.09
C THR A 20 27.75 11.78 19.27
N THR A 21 26.41 11.93 19.27
CA THR A 21 25.75 13.22 19.44
C THR A 21 25.63 13.58 20.92
N GLN A 22 25.86 14.85 21.25
CA GLN A 22 25.87 15.33 22.65
C GLN A 22 24.57 15.03 23.39
N ASP A 23 23.42 15.22 22.76
CA ASP A 23 22.11 14.95 23.37
C ASP A 23 21.93 13.47 23.74
N ASN A 24 22.35 12.57 22.86
CA ASN A 24 22.27 11.12 23.11
C ASN A 24 23.29 10.67 24.16
N LEU A 25 24.48 11.30 24.22
CA LEU A 25 25.45 11.05 25.26
C LEU A 25 24.92 11.45 26.63
N ILE A 26 24.39 12.67 26.76
CA ILE A 26 23.79 13.16 28.01
C ILE A 26 22.62 12.27 28.45
N ARG A 27 21.71 11.95 27.52
CA ARG A 27 20.54 11.12 27.83
C ARG A 27 20.90 9.73 28.39
N ARG A 28 22.03 9.15 27.94
CA ARG A 28 22.43 7.77 28.30
C ARG A 28 23.45 7.68 29.40
N TYR A 29 24.28 8.72 29.60
CA TYR A 29 25.48 8.69 30.42
C TYR A 29 25.55 9.80 31.49
N ALA A 30 24.46 10.53 31.70
CA ALA A 30 24.38 11.43 32.85
C ALA A 30 24.37 10.61 34.13
N PHE A 31 25.19 11.02 35.09
CA PHE A 31 25.26 10.41 36.42
C PHE A 31 24.27 11.06 37.38
N ASP A 32 23.60 10.25 38.16
CA ASP A 32 22.80 10.70 39.29
C ASP A 32 23.64 10.85 40.59
N GLU A 33 23.03 11.36 41.63
CA GLU A 33 23.70 11.55 42.93
C GLU A 33 24.25 10.25 43.54
N ARG A 34 23.57 9.11 43.31
CA ARG A 34 23.99 7.79 43.75
C ARG A 34 25.24 7.35 42.98
N ASP A 35 25.26 7.56 41.69
CA ASP A 35 26.40 7.25 40.85
C ASP A 35 27.63 8.02 41.30
N LEU A 36 27.48 9.34 41.43
CA LEU A 36 28.55 10.22 41.85
C LEU A 36 29.05 9.88 43.28
N SER A 37 28.18 9.46 44.20
CA SER A 37 28.57 9.06 45.54
C SER A 37 29.49 7.82 45.55
N ILE A 38 29.22 6.84 44.66
CA ILE A 38 30.02 5.62 44.54
C ILE A 38 31.35 5.94 43.82
N ILE A 39 31.30 6.70 42.71
CA ILE A 39 32.51 7.11 41.97
C ILE A 39 33.47 7.89 42.86
N ARG A 40 32.99 8.78 43.72
CA ARG A 40 33.83 9.61 44.63
C ARG A 40 34.51 8.82 45.73
N GLN A 41 34.13 7.58 46.01
CA GLN A 41 34.80 6.73 46.99
C GLN A 41 36.23 6.35 46.53
N HIS A 42 36.50 6.38 45.23
CA HIS A 42 37.81 6.14 44.68
C HIS A 42 38.73 7.36 44.89
N ARG A 43 39.90 7.17 45.51
CA ARG A 43 40.78 8.29 45.94
C ARG A 43 41.52 8.97 44.79
N ARG A 44 41.94 8.23 43.75
CA ARG A 44 42.76 8.74 42.67
C ARG A 44 41.94 9.17 41.47
N PRO A 45 42.28 10.31 40.81
CA PRO A 45 41.51 10.80 39.65
C PRO A 45 41.41 9.76 38.52
N GLU A 46 42.48 9.06 38.19
CA GLU A 46 42.52 8.00 37.18
C GLU A 46 41.54 6.85 37.49
N ASN A 47 41.43 6.48 38.79
CA ASN A 47 40.54 5.43 39.24
C ASN A 47 39.08 5.87 39.19
N ARG A 48 38.76 7.12 39.53
CA ARG A 48 37.40 7.70 39.37
C ARG A 48 36.96 7.69 37.92
N LEU A 49 37.83 8.18 37.03
CA LEU A 49 37.55 8.24 35.62
C LEU A 49 37.34 6.83 35.02
N GLY A 50 38.25 5.91 35.31
CA GLY A 50 38.15 4.54 34.83
C GLY A 50 36.89 3.82 35.34
N PHE A 51 36.56 3.96 36.62
CA PHE A 51 35.37 3.39 37.19
C PHE A 51 34.10 3.96 36.53
N ALA A 52 34.01 5.28 36.35
CA ALA A 52 32.89 5.95 35.72
C ALA A 52 32.73 5.57 34.22
N VAL A 53 33.80 5.47 33.46
CA VAL A 53 33.79 5.02 32.06
C VAL A 53 33.27 3.59 31.97
N HIS A 54 33.77 2.68 32.82
CA HIS A 54 33.27 1.30 32.81
C HIS A 54 31.80 1.21 33.18
N LEU A 55 31.30 2.03 34.11
CA LEU A 55 29.87 2.13 34.41
C LEU A 55 29.04 2.53 33.16
N CYS A 56 29.53 3.53 32.43
CA CYS A 56 28.90 3.95 31.17
C CYS A 56 28.81 2.81 30.17
N TYR A 57 29.91 2.09 29.91
CA TYR A 57 29.93 0.97 28.96
C TYR A 57 29.05 -0.21 29.42
N MET A 58 28.97 -0.48 30.71
CA MET A 58 28.08 -1.51 31.26
C MET A 58 26.60 -1.13 31.12
N ARG A 59 26.27 0.16 31.22
CA ARG A 59 24.89 0.65 30.99
C ARG A 59 24.52 0.64 29.52
N PHE A 60 25.41 1.18 28.69
CA PHE A 60 25.28 1.22 27.25
C PHE A 60 26.67 1.31 26.59
N PRO A 61 26.98 0.45 25.62
CA PRO A 61 26.13 -0.53 24.95
C PRO A 61 25.81 -1.81 25.77
N GLY A 62 26.30 -1.97 26.96
CA GLY A 62 26.08 -3.14 27.82
C GLY A 62 27.24 -4.13 27.78
N VAL A 63 28.46 -3.66 27.52
CA VAL A 63 29.67 -4.46 27.41
C VAL A 63 30.74 -4.02 28.40
N ILE A 64 31.72 -4.89 28.61
CA ILE A 64 32.95 -4.53 29.33
C ILE A 64 33.96 -4.03 28.29
N LEU A 65 34.44 -2.79 28.47
CA LEU A 65 35.47 -2.24 27.60
C LEU A 65 36.76 -3.09 27.72
N GLY A 66 37.39 -3.45 26.63
CA GLY A 66 38.63 -4.25 26.63
C GLY A 66 39.82 -3.53 27.28
N ALA A 67 40.88 -4.29 27.67
CA ALA A 67 42.04 -3.70 28.36
C ALA A 67 42.82 -2.74 27.48
N GLU A 68 42.87 -3.01 26.18
CA GLU A 68 43.60 -2.24 25.17
C GLU A 68 42.66 -1.34 24.35
N GLU A 69 41.36 -1.35 24.66
CA GLU A 69 40.39 -0.55 23.94
C GLU A 69 40.31 0.87 24.53
N MET A 70 40.34 1.85 23.64
CA MET A 70 40.13 3.26 24.01
C MET A 70 38.67 3.58 23.99
N PRO A 71 38.12 4.24 25.04
CA PRO A 71 36.74 4.73 25.00
C PRO A 71 36.58 5.81 23.93
N SER A 72 35.36 5.97 23.43
CA SER A 72 35.09 7.04 22.47
C SER A 72 35.42 8.40 23.09
N THR A 73 36.14 9.25 22.37
CA THR A 73 36.57 10.57 22.85
C THR A 73 35.42 11.45 23.35
N PRO A 74 34.24 11.49 22.65
CA PRO A 74 33.10 12.26 23.15
C PRO A 74 32.55 11.75 24.50
N LEU A 75 32.51 10.43 24.69
CA LEU A 75 32.09 9.83 25.96
C LEU A 75 33.11 10.13 27.07
N LEU A 76 34.41 9.93 26.79
CA LEU A 76 35.44 10.17 27.78
C LEU A 76 35.44 11.63 28.28
N ARG A 77 35.26 12.59 27.37
CA ARG A 77 35.11 14.02 27.70
C ARG A 77 33.90 14.26 28.58
N LEU A 78 32.71 13.78 28.19
CA LEU A 78 31.48 13.94 28.96
C LEU A 78 31.62 13.37 30.37
N VAL A 79 32.23 12.20 30.52
CA VAL A 79 32.44 11.57 31.84
C VAL A 79 33.43 12.37 32.69
N ALA A 80 34.58 12.79 32.11
CA ALA A 80 35.58 13.59 32.74
C ALA A 80 35.01 14.92 33.31
N ASP A 81 34.19 15.61 32.49
CA ASP A 81 33.53 16.85 32.86
C ASP A 81 32.52 16.64 34.03
N GLN A 82 31.76 15.54 34.05
CA GLN A 82 30.79 15.27 35.12
C GLN A 82 31.41 14.98 36.48
N ILE A 83 32.62 14.45 36.53
CA ILE A 83 33.32 14.07 37.77
C ILE A 83 34.43 15.02 38.16
N ASP A 84 34.63 16.10 37.38
CA ASP A 84 35.70 17.10 37.53
C ASP A 84 37.09 16.48 37.60
N VAL A 85 37.42 15.68 36.54
CA VAL A 85 38.73 14.99 36.39
C VAL A 85 39.23 15.24 34.98
N PRO A 86 40.56 15.54 34.78
CA PRO A 86 41.09 15.74 33.46
C PRO A 86 41.02 14.44 32.64
N MET A 87 40.69 14.56 31.33
CA MET A 87 40.54 13.42 30.43
C MET A 87 41.82 12.60 30.29
N GLU A 88 42.98 13.25 30.39
CA GLU A 88 44.32 12.65 30.31
C GLU A 88 44.59 11.63 31.44
N ALA A 89 43.83 11.70 32.54
CA ALA A 89 43.94 10.73 33.62
C ALA A 89 43.62 9.30 33.17
N TRP A 90 42.91 9.13 32.03
CA TRP A 90 42.67 7.81 31.43
C TRP A 90 43.93 7.04 31.09
N GLU A 91 45.00 7.71 30.62
CA GLU A 91 46.27 7.07 30.26
C GLU A 91 46.93 6.39 31.45
N SER A 92 46.68 6.88 32.66
CA SER A 92 47.20 6.33 33.91
C SER A 92 46.26 5.30 34.56
N TYR A 93 45.07 5.08 33.99
CA TYR A 93 44.12 4.14 34.55
C TYR A 93 44.54 2.68 34.35
N ALA A 94 44.34 1.90 35.39
CA ALA A 94 44.50 0.44 35.40
C ALA A 94 45.87 -0.07 34.88
N GLN A 95 46.96 0.66 35.21
CA GLN A 95 48.34 0.17 34.96
C GLN A 95 48.59 -1.21 35.63
N ARG A 96 47.80 -1.54 36.68
CA ARG A 96 47.71 -2.89 37.28
C ARG A 96 46.41 -3.54 36.89
N ALA A 97 46.46 -4.75 36.34
CA ALA A 97 45.28 -5.52 35.91
C ALA A 97 44.30 -5.80 37.07
N GLU A 98 44.82 -5.94 38.30
CA GLU A 98 43.99 -6.14 39.51
C GLU A 98 43.02 -4.99 39.74
N THR A 99 43.46 -3.74 39.64
CA THR A 99 42.62 -2.54 39.87
C THR A 99 41.40 -2.54 38.96
N ARG A 100 41.59 -2.90 37.70
CA ARG A 100 40.48 -2.99 36.76
C ARG A 100 39.51 -4.11 37.11
N ARG A 101 40.03 -5.27 37.49
CA ARG A 101 39.23 -6.43 37.90
C ARG A 101 38.38 -6.13 39.13
N GLU A 102 38.98 -5.45 40.11
CA GLU A 102 38.30 -5.01 41.32
C GLU A 102 37.17 -4.02 41.01
N HIS A 103 37.43 -3.01 40.18
CA HIS A 103 36.44 -2.04 39.75
C HIS A 103 35.25 -2.71 39.01
N LEU A 104 35.54 -3.66 38.10
CA LEU A 104 34.48 -4.37 37.37
C LEU A 104 33.62 -5.22 38.31
N LEU A 105 34.21 -5.87 39.30
CA LEU A 105 33.47 -6.65 40.29
C LEU A 105 32.62 -5.76 41.20
N GLU A 106 33.19 -4.61 41.63
CA GLU A 106 32.46 -3.60 42.42
C GLU A 106 31.27 -3.03 41.65
N LEU A 107 31.46 -2.67 40.36
CA LEU A 107 30.39 -2.20 39.48
C LEU A 107 29.27 -3.24 39.31
N GLN A 108 29.62 -4.49 39.11
CA GLN A 108 28.66 -5.58 39.01
C GLN A 108 27.84 -5.70 40.30
N THR A 109 28.51 -5.63 41.45
CA THR A 109 27.85 -5.79 42.75
C THR A 109 26.99 -4.56 43.11
N ALA A 110 27.54 -3.35 42.95
CA ALA A 110 26.89 -2.09 43.37
C ALA A 110 25.67 -1.74 42.47
N PHE A 111 25.74 -2.04 41.19
CA PHE A 111 24.69 -1.73 40.21
C PHE A 111 23.85 -2.93 39.75
N GLY A 112 24.18 -4.14 40.23
CA GLY A 112 23.43 -5.35 39.96
C GLY A 112 23.62 -5.90 38.53
N PHE A 113 24.80 -5.64 37.90
CA PHE A 113 25.11 -6.24 36.61
C PHE A 113 25.55 -7.69 36.78
N THR A 114 25.07 -8.55 35.87
CA THR A 114 25.46 -9.96 35.79
C THR A 114 26.13 -10.26 34.45
N THR A 115 27.13 -11.14 34.47
CA THR A 115 27.74 -11.57 33.22
C THR A 115 26.90 -12.63 32.53
N PHE A 116 26.81 -12.55 31.19
CA PHE A 116 26.13 -13.59 30.42
C PHE A 116 26.81 -14.94 30.63
N THR A 117 26.01 -15.96 30.95
CA THR A 117 26.45 -17.36 30.98
C THR A 117 25.54 -18.21 30.11
N THR A 118 26.13 -19.13 29.37
CA THR A 118 25.35 -20.05 28.50
C THR A 118 24.40 -20.94 29.27
N THR A 119 24.76 -21.33 30.49
CA THR A 119 23.94 -22.20 31.34
C THR A 119 22.65 -21.56 31.80
N HIS A 120 22.68 -20.25 32.11
CA HIS A 120 21.52 -19.56 32.70
C HIS A 120 20.75 -18.69 31.69
N HIS A 121 21.46 -18.05 30.74
CA HIS A 121 20.84 -17.03 29.90
C HIS A 121 20.51 -17.50 28.50
N TYR A 122 21.21 -18.50 27.95
CA TYR A 122 21.07 -18.88 26.53
C TYR A 122 19.68 -19.38 26.20
N ARG A 123 19.12 -20.29 27.02
CA ARG A 123 17.81 -20.87 26.80
C ARG A 123 16.70 -19.84 26.99
N SER A 124 16.77 -19.07 28.05
CA SER A 124 15.83 -17.97 28.34
C SER A 124 15.83 -16.92 27.23
N ALA A 125 17.00 -16.60 26.67
CA ALA A 125 17.14 -15.68 25.55
C ALA A 125 16.44 -16.19 24.28
N ILE A 126 16.54 -17.49 23.97
CA ILE A 126 15.79 -18.09 22.86
C ILE A 126 14.29 -18.02 23.11
N GLU A 127 13.85 -18.36 24.31
CA GLU A 127 12.43 -18.35 24.68
C GLU A 127 11.84 -16.94 24.64
N SER A 128 12.59 -15.91 25.05
CA SER A 128 12.15 -14.50 24.96
C SER A 128 11.94 -14.02 23.52
N LEU A 129 12.63 -14.60 22.55
CA LEU A 129 12.51 -14.27 21.13
C LEU A 129 11.43 -15.09 20.39
N ASP A 130 10.84 -16.12 21.00
CA ASP A 130 9.89 -17.03 20.32
C ASP A 130 8.72 -16.27 19.67
N GLY A 131 8.11 -15.32 20.36
CA GLY A 131 7.01 -14.52 19.85
C GLY A 131 7.42 -13.61 18.69
N LEU A 132 8.59 -12.98 18.79
CA LEU A 132 9.12 -12.09 17.75
C LEU A 132 9.60 -12.89 16.53
N ALA A 133 10.26 -14.03 16.73
CA ALA A 133 10.70 -14.93 15.66
C ALA A 133 9.52 -15.56 14.89
N TRP A 134 8.35 -15.68 15.53
CA TRP A 134 7.11 -16.05 14.86
C TRP A 134 6.63 -15.00 13.87
N GLN A 135 6.88 -13.71 14.14
CA GLN A 135 6.43 -12.58 13.33
C GLN A 135 7.43 -12.19 12.25
N THR A 136 8.73 -12.28 12.54
CA THR A 136 9.80 -11.87 11.62
C THR A 136 11.00 -12.81 11.70
N ASP A 137 11.76 -12.89 10.62
CA ASP A 137 13.05 -13.59 10.55
C ASP A 137 14.22 -12.62 10.26
N LYS A 138 13.99 -11.31 10.40
CA LYS A 138 15.05 -10.31 10.26
C LYS A 138 15.99 -10.39 11.46
N GLY A 139 17.23 -10.82 11.21
CA GLY A 139 18.26 -11.00 12.24
C GLY A 139 18.46 -9.76 13.11
N ILE A 140 18.55 -8.58 12.49
CA ILE A 140 18.77 -7.32 13.22
C ILE A 140 17.63 -6.97 14.17
N VAL A 141 16.38 -7.26 13.80
CA VAL A 141 15.22 -6.98 14.66
C VAL A 141 15.24 -7.87 15.91
N LEU A 142 15.55 -9.16 15.72
CA LEU A 142 15.69 -10.10 16.84
C LEU A 142 16.88 -9.74 17.73
N ALA A 143 18.02 -9.41 17.13
CA ALA A 143 19.22 -9.03 17.86
C ALA A 143 19.02 -7.73 18.66
N SER A 144 18.37 -6.72 18.09
CA SER A 144 18.05 -5.47 18.80
C SER A 144 17.13 -5.72 19.99
N ALA A 145 16.09 -6.54 19.81
CA ALA A 145 15.18 -6.91 20.90
C ALA A 145 15.91 -7.70 22.01
N LEU A 146 16.78 -8.63 21.64
CA LEU A 146 17.59 -9.41 22.57
C LEU A 146 18.54 -8.54 23.38
N VAL A 147 19.28 -7.66 22.70
CA VAL A 147 20.23 -6.73 23.33
C VAL A 147 19.50 -5.79 24.29
N GLU A 148 18.36 -5.26 23.90
CA GLU A 148 17.57 -4.41 24.78
C GLU A 148 17.01 -5.19 25.98
N GLY A 149 16.56 -6.42 25.80
CA GLY A 149 16.13 -7.30 26.89
C GLY A 149 17.25 -7.59 27.89
N PHE A 150 18.48 -7.84 27.43
CA PHE A 150 19.64 -8.01 28.32
C PHE A 150 20.00 -6.73 29.07
N ARG A 151 19.94 -5.56 28.42
CA ARG A 151 20.16 -4.28 29.08
C ARG A 151 19.16 -4.02 30.19
N GLN A 152 17.89 -4.27 29.95
CA GLN A 152 16.83 -4.12 30.96
C GLN A 152 17.02 -5.06 32.16
N GLN A 153 17.50 -6.27 31.89
CA GLN A 153 17.81 -7.25 32.95
C GLN A 153 19.19 -7.03 33.59
N LYS A 154 19.94 -6.01 33.15
CA LYS A 154 21.33 -5.74 33.56
C LYS A 154 22.27 -6.90 33.32
N VAL A 155 22.02 -7.68 32.27
CA VAL A 155 22.93 -8.76 31.81
C VAL A 155 23.91 -8.14 30.80
N LEU A 156 25.20 -8.24 31.09
CA LEU A 156 26.26 -7.80 30.19
C LEU A 156 26.22 -8.63 28.91
N LEU A 157 26.30 -7.96 27.77
CA LEU A 157 26.13 -8.60 26.47
C LEU A 157 27.24 -9.64 26.21
N PRO A 158 26.90 -10.79 25.67
CA PRO A 158 27.88 -11.75 25.19
C PRO A 158 28.52 -11.24 23.87
N ALA A 159 29.55 -11.96 23.40
CA ALA A 159 30.16 -11.71 22.11
C ALA A 159 29.12 -11.70 20.98
N PRO A 160 29.27 -10.83 19.94
CA PRO A 160 28.31 -10.71 18.84
C PRO A 160 27.97 -12.06 18.15
N GLU A 161 28.91 -12.99 18.10
CA GLU A 161 28.72 -14.33 17.54
C GLU A 161 27.73 -15.18 18.36
N VAL A 162 27.66 -14.93 19.68
CA VAL A 162 26.68 -15.59 20.56
C VAL A 162 25.28 -15.02 20.32
N ILE A 163 25.15 -13.71 20.18
CA ILE A 163 23.91 -13.03 19.81
C ILE A 163 23.41 -13.57 18.46
N ASP A 164 24.26 -13.60 17.45
CA ASP A 164 23.96 -14.15 16.13
C ASP A 164 23.46 -15.60 16.21
N ARG A 165 24.12 -16.42 17.03
CA ARG A 165 23.73 -17.84 17.25
C ARG A 165 22.37 -17.99 17.93
N ILE A 166 22.07 -17.19 18.96
CA ILE A 166 20.78 -17.19 19.65
C ILE A 166 19.67 -16.83 18.66
N CYS A 167 19.85 -15.76 17.90
CA CYS A 167 18.88 -15.33 16.89
C CYS A 167 18.69 -16.38 15.78
N ALA A 168 19.77 -16.99 15.28
CA ALA A 168 19.72 -18.05 14.27
C ALA A 168 18.96 -19.30 14.75
N GLU A 169 19.15 -19.66 16.01
CA GLU A 169 18.45 -20.78 16.63
C GLU A 169 16.96 -20.46 16.83
N SER A 170 16.62 -19.26 17.30
CA SER A 170 15.24 -18.81 17.43
C SER A 170 14.50 -18.80 16.09
N ILE A 171 15.14 -18.30 15.02
CA ILE A 171 14.59 -18.34 13.65
C ILE A 171 14.39 -19.80 13.19
N THR A 172 15.35 -20.68 13.45
CA THR A 172 15.28 -22.09 13.04
C THR A 172 14.13 -22.81 13.76
N ARG A 173 13.95 -22.54 15.06
CA ARG A 173 12.85 -23.07 15.87
C ARG A 173 11.50 -22.56 15.36
N ALA A 174 11.38 -21.26 15.10
CA ALA A 174 10.18 -20.66 14.54
C ALA A 174 9.85 -21.24 13.16
N ASN A 175 10.84 -21.41 12.27
CA ASN A 175 10.65 -22.00 10.95
C ASN A 175 10.08 -23.43 11.04
N ARG A 176 10.61 -24.28 11.92
CA ARG A 176 10.08 -25.65 12.11
C ARG A 176 8.62 -25.62 12.54
N ARG A 177 8.26 -24.76 13.49
CA ARG A 177 6.87 -24.60 13.93
C ARG A 177 5.97 -24.07 12.80
N ILE A 178 6.42 -23.11 12.01
CA ILE A 178 5.70 -22.57 10.85
C ILE A 178 5.48 -23.67 9.80
N TYR A 179 6.53 -24.44 9.48
CA TYR A 179 6.39 -25.53 8.51
C TYR A 179 5.41 -26.59 9.00
N ALA A 180 5.48 -26.99 10.26
CA ALA A 180 4.54 -27.91 10.86
C ALA A 180 3.11 -27.37 10.80
N ALA A 181 2.86 -26.13 11.26
CA ALA A 181 1.54 -25.52 11.24
C ALA A 181 0.90 -25.52 9.84
N LEU A 182 1.69 -25.24 8.79
CA LEU A 182 1.21 -25.25 7.41
C LEU A 182 1.06 -26.66 6.83
N THR A 183 1.85 -27.65 7.27
CA THR A 183 1.84 -29.00 6.67
C THR A 183 0.92 -29.98 7.37
N ASP A 184 0.62 -29.77 8.65
CA ASP A 184 -0.21 -30.70 9.44
C ASP A 184 -1.68 -30.68 9.00
N VAL A 185 -2.14 -29.58 8.43
CA VAL A 185 -3.49 -29.44 7.88
C VAL A 185 -3.63 -29.98 6.44
N LEU A 186 -2.51 -30.36 5.79
CA LEU A 186 -2.51 -30.86 4.41
C LEU A 186 -2.77 -32.36 4.35
N SER A 187 -3.82 -32.76 3.63
CA SER A 187 -4.08 -34.14 3.28
C SER A 187 -3.05 -34.69 2.26
N ALA A 188 -3.04 -36.01 2.07
CA ALA A 188 -2.22 -36.66 1.05
C ALA A 188 -2.54 -36.13 -0.37
N ASP A 189 -3.81 -35.87 -0.63
CA ASP A 189 -4.29 -35.33 -1.91
C ASP A 189 -3.80 -33.90 -2.14
N HIS A 190 -3.85 -33.03 -1.14
CA HIS A 190 -3.26 -31.68 -1.22
C HIS A 190 -1.77 -31.76 -1.54
N ARG A 191 -1.02 -32.63 -0.90
CA ARG A 191 0.43 -32.82 -1.13
C ARG A 191 0.70 -33.29 -2.56
N GLN A 192 -0.11 -34.22 -3.09
CA GLN A 192 0.00 -34.69 -4.46
C GLN A 192 -0.25 -33.55 -5.48
N ARG A 193 -1.28 -32.71 -5.27
CA ARG A 193 -1.58 -31.55 -6.11
C ARG A 193 -0.46 -30.49 -6.03
N LEU A 194 0.13 -30.27 -4.86
CA LEU A 194 1.28 -29.38 -4.70
C LEU A 194 2.53 -29.92 -5.42
N ASP A 195 2.80 -31.23 -5.36
CA ASP A 195 3.92 -31.84 -6.10
C ASP A 195 3.71 -31.78 -7.62
N ALA A 196 2.45 -31.80 -8.09
CA ALA A 196 2.13 -31.63 -9.51
C ALA A 196 2.56 -30.28 -10.08
N LEU A 197 2.64 -29.22 -9.24
CA LEU A 197 3.14 -27.91 -9.65
C LEU A 197 4.59 -27.96 -10.15
N LEU A 198 5.40 -28.85 -9.61
CA LEU A 198 6.82 -29.01 -9.94
C LEU A 198 7.03 -29.84 -11.22
N LYS A 199 5.99 -30.53 -11.71
CA LYS A 199 6.04 -31.35 -12.92
C LYS A 199 5.80 -30.51 -14.18
N ARG A 200 6.25 -31.01 -15.32
CA ARG A 200 5.94 -30.40 -16.62
C ARG A 200 4.46 -30.62 -16.96
N LYS A 201 3.83 -29.60 -17.53
CA LYS A 201 2.48 -29.72 -18.08
C LYS A 201 2.57 -30.53 -19.40
N ASP A 202 1.67 -31.47 -19.60
CA ASP A 202 1.65 -32.31 -20.79
C ASP A 202 1.74 -31.48 -22.07
N GLY A 203 2.65 -31.84 -22.96
CA GLY A 203 2.90 -31.15 -24.24
C GLY A 203 3.65 -29.81 -24.10
N ASN A 204 4.11 -29.40 -22.91
CA ASN A 204 4.80 -28.13 -22.71
C ASN A 204 6.19 -28.33 -22.08
N GLN A 205 7.17 -27.52 -22.50
CA GLN A 205 8.51 -27.56 -21.88
C GLN A 205 8.55 -26.94 -20.48
N LYS A 206 7.54 -26.13 -20.12
CA LYS A 206 7.44 -25.41 -18.84
C LYS A 206 6.73 -26.25 -17.78
N THR A 207 7.17 -26.16 -16.54
CA THR A 207 6.42 -26.68 -15.40
C THR A 207 5.16 -25.87 -15.14
N VAL A 208 4.17 -26.47 -14.46
CA VAL A 208 2.94 -25.77 -14.03
C VAL A 208 3.29 -24.52 -13.23
N LEU A 209 4.26 -24.63 -12.29
CA LEU A 209 4.74 -23.52 -11.50
C LEU A 209 5.34 -22.38 -12.33
N ALA A 210 6.14 -22.71 -13.36
CA ALA A 210 6.71 -21.69 -14.25
C ALA A 210 5.63 -20.96 -15.07
N TRP A 211 4.58 -21.68 -15.48
CA TRP A 211 3.43 -21.08 -16.16
C TRP A 211 2.60 -20.17 -15.22
N LEU A 212 2.39 -20.57 -13.97
CA LEU A 212 1.69 -19.75 -12.98
C LEU A 212 2.41 -18.42 -12.66
N ARG A 213 3.73 -18.39 -12.79
CA ARG A 213 4.58 -17.20 -12.53
C ARG A 213 4.75 -16.27 -13.72
N GLU A 214 4.16 -16.56 -14.86
CA GLU A 214 4.29 -15.66 -16.01
C GLU A 214 3.72 -14.27 -15.70
N ALA A 215 4.47 -13.23 -16.07
CA ALA A 215 4.07 -11.85 -15.85
C ALA A 215 2.74 -11.51 -16.53
N PRO A 216 1.95 -10.59 -15.97
CA PRO A 216 0.73 -10.09 -16.59
C PRO A 216 1.05 -9.45 -17.95
N ALA A 217 0.18 -9.69 -18.93
CA ALA A 217 0.34 -9.23 -20.30
C ALA A 217 -0.57 -8.01 -20.58
N LYS A 218 -0.51 -7.52 -21.85
CA LYS A 218 -1.32 -6.38 -22.30
C LYS A 218 -2.82 -6.64 -22.09
N PRO A 219 -3.63 -5.64 -21.68
CA PRO A 219 -5.06 -5.80 -21.42
C PRO A 219 -5.85 -6.07 -22.70
N ASN A 220 -6.29 -7.32 -22.85
CA ASN A 220 -7.19 -7.82 -23.89
C ASN A 220 -7.89 -9.11 -23.40
N SER A 221 -8.95 -9.53 -24.11
CA SER A 221 -9.77 -10.70 -23.76
C SER A 221 -8.99 -12.02 -23.74
N ARG A 222 -7.98 -12.19 -24.62
CA ARG A 222 -7.16 -13.41 -24.68
C ARG A 222 -6.30 -13.55 -23.40
N HIS A 223 -5.66 -12.48 -22.99
CA HIS A 223 -4.85 -12.49 -21.77
C HIS A 223 -5.72 -12.61 -20.51
N MET A 224 -6.90 -11.99 -20.50
CA MET A 224 -7.88 -12.18 -19.44
C MET A 224 -8.23 -13.66 -19.25
N ARG A 225 -8.60 -14.37 -20.31
CA ARG A 225 -8.89 -15.79 -20.24
C ARG A 225 -7.72 -16.62 -19.70
N ARG A 226 -6.50 -16.29 -20.11
CA ARG A 226 -5.28 -16.96 -19.62
C ARG A 226 -5.05 -16.73 -18.12
N HIS A 227 -5.34 -15.54 -17.60
CA HIS A 227 -5.27 -15.28 -16.15
C HIS A 227 -6.37 -16.03 -15.39
N ILE A 228 -7.57 -16.11 -15.96
CA ILE A 228 -8.67 -16.90 -15.39
C ILE A 228 -8.29 -18.38 -15.31
N GLU A 229 -7.70 -18.94 -16.37
CA GLU A 229 -7.19 -20.32 -16.39
C GLU A 229 -6.15 -20.58 -15.28
N ARG A 230 -5.27 -19.59 -15.01
CA ARG A 230 -4.31 -19.67 -13.91
C ARG A 230 -5.00 -19.67 -12.54
N LEU A 231 -5.97 -18.79 -12.35
CA LEU A 231 -6.73 -18.74 -11.10
C LEU A 231 -7.49 -20.04 -10.86
N GLN A 232 -8.13 -20.60 -11.89
CA GLN A 232 -8.80 -21.89 -11.81
C GLN A 232 -7.82 -23.03 -11.44
N ALA A 233 -6.63 -23.04 -12.02
CA ALA A 233 -5.60 -24.01 -11.68
C ALA A 233 -5.11 -23.87 -10.23
N LEU A 234 -4.97 -22.66 -9.71
CA LEU A 234 -4.64 -22.41 -8.29
C LEU A 234 -5.78 -22.83 -7.37
N GLN A 235 -7.02 -22.51 -7.71
CA GLN A 235 -8.20 -22.88 -6.93
C GLN A 235 -8.42 -24.41 -6.92
N SER A 236 -8.05 -25.12 -8.01
CA SER A 236 -8.18 -26.58 -8.07
C SER A 236 -7.24 -27.34 -7.12
N ILE A 237 -6.23 -26.66 -6.53
CA ILE A 237 -5.39 -27.24 -5.48
C ILE A 237 -6.20 -27.40 -4.19
N ASP A 238 -7.21 -26.55 -3.99
CA ASP A 238 -8.22 -26.65 -2.95
C ASP A 238 -7.60 -26.73 -1.52
N LEU A 239 -6.70 -25.80 -1.22
CA LEU A 239 -6.07 -25.73 0.09
C LEU A 239 -7.11 -25.48 1.20
N PRO A 240 -6.86 -25.98 2.44
CA PRO A 240 -7.74 -25.76 3.57
C PRO A 240 -8.05 -24.28 3.81
N VAL A 241 -9.32 -23.96 4.04
CA VAL A 241 -9.79 -22.60 4.33
C VAL A 241 -9.17 -22.11 5.64
N GLY A 242 -8.69 -20.86 5.69
CA GLY A 242 -8.08 -20.27 6.88
C GLY A 242 -6.63 -20.69 7.10
N MET A 243 -6.02 -21.43 6.18
CA MET A 243 -4.61 -21.82 6.27
C MET A 243 -3.66 -20.63 6.32
N ASP A 244 -4.01 -19.53 5.70
CA ASP A 244 -3.30 -18.27 5.72
C ASP A 244 -3.25 -17.59 7.10
N LEU A 245 -4.20 -17.93 7.98
CA LEU A 245 -4.30 -17.42 9.35
C LEU A 245 -3.48 -18.23 10.36
N LEU A 246 -2.99 -19.43 9.99
CA LEU A 246 -2.23 -20.31 10.87
C LEU A 246 -0.85 -19.78 11.23
N VAL A 247 -0.32 -18.86 10.43
CA VAL A 247 1.01 -18.27 10.64
C VAL A 247 0.97 -16.76 10.41
N HIS A 248 1.93 -16.06 11.00
CA HIS A 248 2.01 -14.61 10.83
C HIS A 248 2.21 -14.24 9.35
N GLN A 249 1.47 -13.24 8.88
CA GLN A 249 1.44 -12.86 7.46
C GLN A 249 2.82 -12.53 6.88
N ASN A 250 3.70 -11.86 7.63
CA ASN A 250 5.06 -11.56 7.16
C ASN A 250 5.86 -12.82 6.85
N ARG A 251 5.67 -13.89 7.65
CA ARG A 251 6.34 -15.19 7.47
C ARG A 251 5.76 -15.94 6.27
N LEU A 252 4.44 -15.90 6.12
CA LEU A 252 3.75 -16.50 4.97
C LEU A 252 4.21 -15.84 3.67
N LEU A 253 4.22 -14.50 3.63
CA LEU A 253 4.70 -13.74 2.47
C LEU A 253 6.16 -14.00 2.15
N LYS A 254 7.01 -14.17 3.16
CA LYS A 254 8.41 -14.53 2.92
C LYS A 254 8.55 -15.89 2.27
N LEU A 255 7.85 -16.91 2.78
CA LEU A 255 7.84 -18.25 2.18
C LEU A 255 7.33 -18.21 0.74
N ALA A 256 6.24 -17.49 0.49
CA ALA A 256 5.69 -17.32 -0.84
C ALA A 256 6.68 -16.65 -1.81
N ARG A 257 7.36 -15.60 -1.38
CA ARG A 257 8.39 -14.90 -2.18
C ARG A 257 9.61 -15.77 -2.45
N GLU A 258 10.08 -16.49 -1.43
CA GLU A 258 11.17 -17.48 -1.58
C GLU A 258 10.78 -18.54 -2.61
N GLY A 259 9.61 -19.16 -2.43
CA GLY A 259 9.05 -20.11 -3.38
C GLY A 259 8.84 -19.50 -4.77
N GLY A 260 8.45 -18.24 -4.86
CA GLY A 260 8.25 -17.50 -6.12
C GLY A 260 9.52 -17.33 -6.96
N GLN A 261 10.70 -17.29 -6.34
CA GLN A 261 11.98 -17.04 -7.01
C GLN A 261 12.80 -18.31 -7.29
N MET A 262 12.53 -19.39 -6.56
CA MET A 262 13.28 -20.63 -6.72
C MET A 262 12.85 -21.40 -7.96
N THR A 263 13.79 -22.15 -8.55
CA THR A 263 13.46 -23.07 -9.64
C THR A 263 12.65 -24.25 -9.12
N PRO A 264 11.81 -24.89 -9.94
CA PRO A 264 11.09 -26.10 -9.55
C PRO A 264 12.04 -27.22 -9.04
N ALA A 265 13.24 -27.31 -9.62
CA ALA A 265 14.25 -28.28 -9.23
C ALA A 265 14.83 -27.99 -7.82
N ASP A 266 15.05 -26.72 -7.48
CA ASP A 266 15.50 -26.34 -6.15
C ASP A 266 14.43 -26.60 -5.09
N LEU A 267 13.16 -26.30 -5.40
CA LEU A 267 12.03 -26.58 -4.50
C LEU A 267 11.86 -28.08 -4.27
N ALA A 268 12.07 -28.90 -5.30
CA ALA A 268 12.01 -30.37 -5.17
C ALA A 268 13.09 -30.95 -4.23
N ARG A 269 14.22 -30.24 -4.06
CA ARG A 269 15.32 -30.64 -3.17
C ARG A 269 15.10 -30.25 -1.71
N PHE A 270 14.10 -29.43 -1.41
CA PHE A 270 13.83 -29.06 -0.03
C PHE A 270 13.41 -30.28 0.80
N GLU A 271 13.70 -30.21 2.09
CA GLU A 271 13.12 -31.12 3.07
C GLU A 271 11.59 -31.07 2.97
N THR A 272 10.95 -32.21 3.19
CA THR A 272 9.53 -32.43 2.87
C THR A 272 8.59 -31.37 3.48
N GLN A 273 8.74 -31.09 4.78
CA GLN A 273 7.87 -30.10 5.45
C GLN A 273 8.10 -28.69 4.88
N ARG A 274 9.36 -28.29 4.71
CA ARG A 274 9.70 -27.00 4.12
C ARG A 274 9.15 -26.87 2.71
N ARG A 275 9.26 -27.93 1.88
CA ARG A 275 8.77 -27.93 0.49
C ARG A 275 7.27 -27.66 0.44
N TYR A 276 6.47 -28.43 1.20
CA TYR A 276 5.02 -28.25 1.19
C TYR A 276 4.59 -26.94 1.82
N ALA A 277 5.20 -26.50 2.91
CA ALA A 277 4.92 -25.20 3.50
C ALA A 277 5.21 -24.04 2.51
N THR A 278 6.34 -24.11 1.77
CA THR A 278 6.71 -23.10 0.77
C THR A 278 5.76 -23.13 -0.42
N LEU A 279 5.38 -24.31 -0.93
CA LEU A 279 4.43 -24.44 -2.03
C LEU A 279 3.02 -23.97 -1.64
N ALA A 280 2.55 -24.32 -0.45
CA ALA A 280 1.26 -23.88 0.04
C ALA A 280 1.21 -22.36 0.22
N ALA A 281 2.23 -21.76 0.85
CA ALA A 281 2.35 -20.31 0.97
C ALA A 281 2.38 -19.61 -0.41
N LEU A 282 3.08 -20.20 -1.38
CA LEU A 282 3.12 -19.69 -2.75
C LEU A 282 1.73 -19.74 -3.42
N VAL A 283 0.98 -20.84 -3.24
CA VAL A 283 -0.37 -20.99 -3.82
C VAL A 283 -1.34 -20.00 -3.20
N ILE A 284 -1.31 -19.81 -1.88
CA ILE A 284 -2.13 -18.83 -1.18
C ILE A 284 -1.86 -17.42 -1.74
N GLU A 285 -0.58 -17.02 -1.81
CA GLU A 285 -0.18 -15.71 -2.30
C GLU A 285 -0.47 -15.51 -3.79
N ALA A 286 -0.21 -16.52 -4.62
CA ALA A 286 -0.48 -16.47 -6.04
C ALA A 286 -1.98 -16.39 -6.33
N THR A 287 -2.82 -17.05 -5.53
CA THR A 287 -4.28 -16.97 -5.67
C THR A 287 -4.77 -15.55 -5.43
N ALA A 288 -4.32 -14.90 -4.36
CA ALA A 288 -4.67 -13.51 -4.09
C ALA A 288 -4.15 -12.57 -5.18
N THR A 289 -2.89 -12.71 -5.57
CA THR A 289 -2.25 -11.86 -6.60
C THR A 289 -2.94 -12.00 -7.95
N VAL A 290 -3.21 -13.23 -8.43
CA VAL A 290 -3.86 -13.45 -9.72
C VAL A 290 -5.31 -12.99 -9.69
N THR A 291 -6.00 -13.10 -8.56
CA THR A 291 -7.36 -12.53 -8.38
C THR A 291 -7.34 -11.02 -8.58
N ASP A 292 -6.42 -10.33 -7.92
CA ASP A 292 -6.28 -8.87 -8.04
C ASP A 292 -5.88 -8.46 -9.47
N GLU A 293 -4.95 -9.19 -10.12
CA GLU A 293 -4.56 -8.97 -11.50
C GLU A 293 -5.72 -9.14 -12.50
N ILE A 294 -6.62 -10.09 -12.27
CA ILE A 294 -7.83 -10.29 -13.09
C ILE A 294 -8.78 -9.09 -12.97
N ILE A 295 -8.97 -8.58 -11.77
CA ILE A 295 -9.83 -7.42 -11.51
C ILE A 295 -9.22 -6.16 -12.14
N ASP A 296 -7.93 -5.92 -11.95
CA ASP A 296 -7.20 -4.82 -12.58
C ASP A 296 -7.24 -4.89 -14.12
N LEU A 297 -7.11 -6.10 -14.66
CA LEU A 297 -7.17 -6.31 -16.09
C LEU A 297 -8.56 -6.00 -16.65
N HIS A 298 -9.62 -6.39 -15.93
CA HIS A 298 -11.00 -6.04 -16.26
C HIS A 298 -11.19 -4.51 -16.27
N ASP A 299 -10.70 -3.82 -15.23
CA ASP A 299 -10.74 -2.37 -15.16
C ASP A 299 -10.07 -1.69 -16.35
N ARG A 300 -8.86 -2.14 -16.71
CA ARG A 300 -8.11 -1.62 -17.86
C ARG A 300 -8.77 -1.93 -19.20
N ILE A 301 -9.39 -3.10 -19.36
CA ILE A 301 -10.12 -3.44 -20.59
C ILE A 301 -11.32 -2.52 -20.74
N LEU A 302 -12.16 -2.39 -19.70
CA LEU A 302 -13.29 -1.46 -19.72
C LEU A 302 -12.85 -0.02 -19.96
N GLY A 303 -11.79 0.44 -19.28
CA GLY A 303 -11.24 1.78 -19.49
C GLY A 303 -10.87 2.05 -20.95
N LYS A 304 -10.24 1.08 -21.62
CA LYS A 304 -9.93 1.19 -23.06
C LYS A 304 -11.19 1.28 -23.92
N LEU A 305 -12.20 0.46 -23.64
CA LEU A 305 -13.47 0.48 -24.37
C LEU A 305 -14.20 1.82 -24.22
N PHE A 306 -14.25 2.35 -23.00
CA PHE A 306 -14.85 3.65 -22.73
C PHE A 306 -14.09 4.79 -23.45
N ASN A 307 -12.76 4.77 -23.42
CA ASN A 307 -11.94 5.77 -24.10
C ASN A 307 -12.11 5.71 -25.61
N ALA A 308 -12.16 4.51 -26.19
CA ALA A 308 -12.41 4.34 -27.62
C ALA A 308 -13.82 4.82 -28.02
N ALA A 309 -14.84 4.56 -27.20
CA ALA A 309 -16.19 5.06 -27.42
C ALA A 309 -16.25 6.60 -27.35
N LYS A 310 -15.57 7.22 -26.39
CA LYS A 310 -15.45 8.68 -26.27
C LYS A 310 -14.78 9.28 -27.50
N GLN A 311 -13.67 8.70 -27.93
CA GLN A 311 -12.93 9.16 -29.11
C GLN A 311 -13.80 9.05 -30.37
N LYS A 312 -14.47 7.89 -30.58
CA LYS A 312 -15.39 7.70 -31.69
C LYS A 312 -16.54 8.73 -31.70
N HIS A 313 -17.10 9.00 -30.53
CA HIS A 313 -18.13 10.03 -30.35
C HIS A 313 -17.61 11.42 -30.75
N GLN A 314 -16.41 11.79 -30.29
CA GLN A 314 -15.79 13.07 -30.59
C GLN A 314 -15.47 13.22 -32.08
N GLU A 315 -14.87 12.19 -32.71
CA GLU A 315 -14.58 12.18 -34.15
C GLU A 315 -15.86 12.34 -34.98
N GLN A 316 -16.93 11.64 -34.58
CA GLN A 316 -18.20 11.72 -35.28
C GLN A 316 -18.84 13.11 -35.11
N PHE A 317 -18.72 13.73 -33.91
CA PHE A 317 -19.16 15.11 -33.68
C PHE A 317 -18.39 16.11 -34.56
N GLN A 318 -17.07 15.96 -34.65
CA GLN A 318 -16.22 16.83 -35.50
C GLN A 318 -16.57 16.71 -36.96
N ARG A 319 -16.78 15.49 -37.48
CA ARG A 319 -17.17 15.24 -38.89
C ARG A 319 -18.53 15.86 -39.22
N SER A 320 -19.50 15.73 -38.31
CA SER A 320 -20.84 16.30 -38.49
C SER A 320 -20.89 17.81 -38.26
N GLY A 321 -19.92 18.37 -37.53
CA GLY A 321 -19.95 19.75 -37.07
C GLY A 321 -20.00 20.79 -38.23
N LYS A 322 -19.30 20.56 -39.33
CA LYS A 322 -19.33 21.40 -40.50
C LYS A 322 -20.72 21.39 -41.16
N ALA A 323 -21.26 20.18 -41.39
CA ALA A 323 -22.58 20.00 -42.01
C ALA A 323 -23.70 20.63 -41.15
N ILE A 324 -23.63 20.40 -39.81
CA ILE A 324 -24.58 21.03 -38.86
C ILE A 324 -24.48 22.57 -38.91
N ASN A 325 -23.29 23.12 -38.91
CA ASN A 325 -23.07 24.56 -38.94
C ASN A 325 -23.57 25.18 -40.25
N ASP A 326 -23.35 24.51 -41.38
CA ASP A 326 -23.85 24.96 -42.69
C ASP A 326 -25.39 24.96 -42.71
N LYS A 327 -26.02 23.94 -42.08
CA LYS A 327 -27.49 23.89 -41.94
C LYS A 327 -27.99 25.00 -41.02
N VAL A 328 -27.37 25.26 -39.89
CA VAL A 328 -27.72 26.36 -38.97
C VAL A 328 -27.65 27.71 -39.70
N ARG A 329 -26.60 27.96 -40.48
CA ARG A 329 -26.47 29.19 -41.30
C ARG A 329 -27.56 29.28 -42.36
N LEU A 330 -27.89 28.17 -43.01
CA LEU A 330 -28.95 28.14 -44.02
C LEU A 330 -30.30 28.48 -43.38
N TYR A 331 -30.67 27.83 -42.25
CA TYR A 331 -31.91 28.09 -41.57
C TYR A 331 -31.97 29.50 -40.93
N GLY A 332 -30.82 30.04 -40.50
CA GLY A 332 -30.73 31.45 -40.10
C GLY A 332 -31.15 32.39 -41.22
N ARG A 333 -30.61 32.21 -42.44
CA ARG A 333 -31.00 33.01 -43.61
C ARG A 333 -32.45 32.85 -44.00
N ILE A 334 -33.01 31.62 -43.91
CA ILE A 334 -34.43 31.40 -44.16
C ILE A 334 -35.26 32.08 -43.07
N GLY A 335 -34.84 32.03 -41.81
CA GLY A 335 -35.50 32.71 -40.69
C GLY A 335 -35.55 34.22 -40.89
N ASP A 336 -34.42 34.84 -41.31
CA ASP A 336 -34.35 36.26 -41.60
C ASP A 336 -35.31 36.65 -42.74
N ALA A 337 -35.35 35.86 -43.83
CA ALA A 337 -36.25 36.11 -44.96
C ALA A 337 -37.72 36.00 -44.54
N LEU A 338 -38.10 35.05 -43.68
CA LEU A 338 -39.44 34.93 -43.14
C LEU A 338 -39.83 36.10 -42.22
N LEU A 339 -38.90 36.57 -41.40
CA LEU A 339 -39.12 37.72 -40.52
C LEU A 339 -39.33 39.00 -41.34
N GLU A 340 -38.60 39.18 -42.44
CA GLU A 340 -38.78 40.31 -43.36
C GLU A 340 -40.07 40.21 -44.16
N ALA A 341 -40.45 39.02 -44.64
CA ALA A 341 -41.72 38.78 -45.30
C ALA A 341 -42.91 39.09 -44.36
N ARG A 342 -42.83 38.74 -43.09
CA ARG A 342 -43.85 39.11 -42.09
C ARG A 342 -44.00 40.64 -41.90
N LYS A 343 -42.88 41.37 -41.95
CA LYS A 343 -42.90 42.83 -41.82
C LYS A 343 -43.50 43.54 -43.07
N SER A 344 -43.22 42.97 -44.24
CA SER A 344 -43.66 43.53 -45.54
C SER A 344 -45.03 42.98 -46.01
N GLY A 345 -45.61 42.01 -45.35
CA GLY A 345 -46.85 41.35 -45.80
C GLY A 345 -46.67 40.45 -47.04
N ALA A 346 -45.44 40.06 -47.36
CA ALA A 346 -45.10 39.21 -48.49
C ALA A 346 -45.38 37.72 -48.20
N ASP A 347 -45.59 36.93 -49.24
CA ASP A 347 -45.81 35.49 -49.14
C ASP A 347 -44.60 34.77 -48.52
N PRO A 348 -44.81 34.03 -47.41
CA PRO A 348 -43.73 33.30 -46.74
C PRO A 348 -43.05 32.25 -47.61
N PHE A 349 -43.79 31.56 -48.48
CA PHE A 349 -43.25 30.54 -49.37
C PHE A 349 -42.32 31.16 -50.44
N ALA A 350 -42.74 32.27 -51.04
CA ALA A 350 -41.92 33.03 -51.97
C ALA A 350 -40.67 33.59 -51.29
N ALA A 351 -40.71 33.91 -50.00
CA ALA A 351 -39.53 34.34 -49.25
C ALA A 351 -38.53 33.18 -49.02
N ILE A 352 -38.97 31.96 -48.78
CA ILE A 352 -38.12 30.78 -48.69
C ILE A 352 -37.48 30.49 -50.05
N GLU A 353 -38.25 30.58 -51.16
CA GLU A 353 -37.77 30.29 -52.52
C GLU A 353 -36.73 31.30 -53.01
N LYS A 354 -36.70 32.49 -52.49
CA LYS A 354 -35.63 33.48 -52.72
C LYS A 354 -34.30 33.08 -52.13
N VAL A 355 -34.32 32.30 -51.04
CA VAL A 355 -33.09 31.84 -50.38
C VAL A 355 -32.63 30.49 -50.94
N LEU A 356 -33.57 29.59 -51.22
CA LEU A 356 -33.35 28.23 -51.69
C LEU A 356 -34.60 27.71 -52.42
N PRO A 357 -34.47 27.07 -53.63
CA PRO A 357 -35.60 26.44 -54.32
C PRO A 357 -36.33 25.46 -53.41
N TRP A 358 -37.66 25.38 -53.54
CA TRP A 358 -38.51 24.57 -52.65
C TRP A 358 -38.07 23.09 -52.56
N GLU A 359 -37.70 22.48 -53.67
CA GLU A 359 -37.19 21.13 -53.71
C GLU A 359 -35.90 20.95 -52.88
N ALA A 360 -35.00 21.93 -53.01
CA ALA A 360 -33.76 21.93 -52.25
C ALA A 360 -34.00 22.23 -50.77
N PHE A 361 -35.04 23.00 -50.44
CA PHE A 361 -35.46 23.24 -49.06
C PHE A 361 -35.99 21.95 -48.42
N THR A 362 -36.88 21.20 -49.11
CA THR A 362 -37.40 19.93 -48.60
C THR A 362 -36.29 18.87 -48.44
N ALA A 363 -35.40 18.79 -49.37
CA ALA A 363 -34.20 17.94 -49.23
C ALA A 363 -33.32 18.35 -48.03
N SER A 364 -33.12 19.65 -47.85
CA SER A 364 -32.37 20.21 -46.73
C SER A 364 -33.02 19.87 -45.36
N VAL A 365 -34.33 19.87 -45.27
CA VAL A 365 -35.08 19.47 -44.04
C VAL A 365 -34.87 18.00 -43.74
N THR A 366 -34.88 17.13 -44.73
CA THR A 366 -34.61 15.69 -44.56
C THR A 366 -33.16 15.48 -44.09
N GLU A 367 -32.18 16.09 -44.73
CA GLU A 367 -30.80 16.03 -44.31
C GLU A 367 -30.56 16.58 -42.89
N ALA A 368 -31.29 17.65 -42.50
CA ALA A 368 -31.17 18.21 -41.16
C ALA A 368 -31.75 17.22 -40.11
N LYS A 369 -32.84 16.53 -40.44
CA LYS A 369 -33.38 15.48 -39.55
C LYS A 369 -32.40 14.31 -39.38
N ASP A 370 -31.72 13.92 -40.45
CA ASP A 370 -30.70 12.86 -40.41
C ASP A 370 -29.43 13.28 -39.63
N LEU A 371 -29.10 14.58 -39.68
CA LEU A 371 -28.00 15.15 -38.90
C LEU A 371 -28.37 15.40 -37.44
N ALA A 372 -29.64 15.61 -37.17
CA ALA A 372 -30.15 15.83 -35.82
C ALA A 372 -30.07 14.56 -35.00
N ARG A 373 -29.38 14.63 -33.90
CA ARG A 373 -29.27 13.55 -32.93
C ARG A 373 -30.24 13.76 -31.78
N PRO A 374 -30.70 12.68 -31.11
CA PRO A 374 -31.41 12.83 -29.85
C PRO A 374 -30.60 13.70 -28.88
N ALA A 375 -31.26 14.57 -28.13
CA ALA A 375 -30.61 15.50 -27.19
C ALA A 375 -29.78 14.78 -26.12
N ASP A 376 -30.03 13.51 -25.90
CA ASP A 376 -29.38 12.63 -24.93
C ASP A 376 -28.40 11.65 -25.56
N PHE A 377 -28.00 11.83 -26.84
CA PHE A 377 -27.02 10.99 -27.50
C PHE A 377 -25.65 11.14 -26.84
N ASP A 378 -25.17 10.07 -26.23
CA ASP A 378 -23.93 10.03 -25.46
C ASP A 378 -22.96 8.97 -26.05
N PHE A 379 -21.68 9.06 -25.70
CA PHE A 379 -20.67 8.11 -26.13
C PHE A 379 -20.99 6.66 -25.71
N LEU A 380 -21.85 6.45 -24.68
CA LEU A 380 -22.30 5.13 -24.26
C LEU A 380 -23.02 4.36 -25.38
N HIS A 381 -23.60 5.03 -26.39
CA HIS A 381 -24.18 4.37 -27.55
C HIS A 381 -23.13 3.60 -28.35
N HIS A 382 -21.88 4.07 -28.37
CA HIS A 382 -20.77 3.41 -29.07
C HIS A 382 -20.13 2.26 -28.30
N ILE A 383 -20.41 2.13 -26.99
CA ILE A 383 -19.87 1.03 -26.18
C ILE A 383 -20.47 -0.33 -26.62
N GLY A 384 -21.73 -0.33 -27.05
CA GLY A 384 -22.39 -1.53 -27.57
C GLY A 384 -21.64 -2.20 -28.74
N ASP A 385 -20.92 -1.42 -29.56
CA ASP A 385 -20.09 -1.92 -30.66
C ASP A 385 -18.94 -2.82 -30.18
N SER A 386 -18.48 -2.61 -28.96
CA SER A 386 -17.38 -3.33 -28.33
C SER A 386 -17.82 -4.51 -27.45
N TYR A 387 -19.11 -4.79 -27.40
CA TYR A 387 -19.68 -5.84 -26.55
C TYR A 387 -19.07 -7.23 -26.81
N THR A 388 -18.75 -7.55 -28.05
CA THR A 388 -18.11 -8.83 -28.41
C THR A 388 -16.79 -9.04 -27.68
N THR A 389 -15.99 -7.99 -27.46
CA THR A 389 -14.73 -8.05 -26.71
C THR A 389 -14.95 -8.47 -25.26
N VAL A 390 -16.00 -7.92 -24.63
CA VAL A 390 -16.34 -8.21 -23.22
C VAL A 390 -16.94 -9.61 -23.09
N ARG A 391 -17.86 -9.97 -24.00
CA ARG A 391 -18.52 -11.28 -24.01
C ARG A 391 -17.55 -12.46 -24.08
N LEU A 392 -16.38 -12.29 -24.74
CA LEU A 392 -15.36 -13.34 -24.84
C LEU A 392 -14.79 -13.80 -23.50
N TYR A 393 -14.87 -12.97 -22.45
CA TYR A 393 -14.33 -13.32 -21.14
C TYR A 393 -15.32 -13.16 -19.99
N ALA A 394 -16.45 -12.48 -20.17
CA ALA A 394 -17.37 -12.14 -19.09
C ALA A 394 -17.88 -13.36 -18.32
N ALA A 395 -18.29 -14.43 -19.01
CA ALA A 395 -18.76 -15.65 -18.36
C ALA A 395 -17.70 -16.29 -17.44
N PRO A 396 -16.50 -16.66 -17.93
CA PRO A 396 -15.48 -17.24 -17.05
C PRO A 396 -14.95 -16.25 -16.00
N PHE A 397 -14.94 -14.93 -16.26
CA PHE A 397 -14.58 -13.90 -15.31
C PHE A 397 -15.54 -13.87 -14.11
N LEU A 398 -16.84 -13.82 -14.39
CA LEU A 398 -17.84 -13.82 -13.32
C LEU A 398 -17.88 -15.16 -12.56
N ALA A 399 -17.64 -16.28 -13.24
CA ALA A 399 -17.67 -17.61 -12.64
C ALA A 399 -16.51 -17.86 -11.65
N VAL A 400 -15.31 -17.32 -11.94
CA VAL A 400 -14.11 -17.60 -11.13
C VAL A 400 -14.02 -16.76 -9.86
N LEU A 401 -14.70 -15.60 -9.79
CA LEU A 401 -14.66 -14.69 -8.66
C LEU A 401 -15.76 -15.02 -7.64
N LYS A 402 -15.39 -15.17 -6.38
CA LYS A 402 -16.33 -15.34 -5.25
C LYS A 402 -16.72 -13.96 -4.72
N LEU A 403 -17.71 -13.34 -5.34
CA LEU A 403 -18.20 -12.00 -5.01
C LEU A 403 -19.11 -12.02 -3.78
N ARG A 404 -19.00 -10.98 -2.96
CA ARG A 404 -19.87 -10.64 -1.84
C ARG A 404 -20.21 -9.16 -1.95
N ALA A 405 -21.32 -8.74 -1.35
CA ALA A 405 -21.79 -7.36 -1.42
C ALA A 405 -22.28 -6.86 -0.07
N ALA A 406 -22.08 -5.57 0.17
CA ALA A 406 -22.79 -4.83 1.21
C ALA A 406 -24.29 -4.75 0.87
N PRO A 407 -25.19 -4.54 1.85
CA PRO A 407 -26.63 -4.46 1.62
C PRO A 407 -27.02 -3.45 0.52
N ALA A 408 -26.30 -2.33 0.42
CA ALA A 408 -26.56 -1.30 -0.59
C ALA A 408 -26.24 -1.75 -2.03
N ALA A 409 -25.37 -2.73 -2.21
CA ALA A 409 -24.97 -3.26 -3.52
C ALA A 409 -25.59 -4.64 -3.83
N GLN A 410 -26.52 -5.12 -3.01
CA GLN A 410 -27.13 -6.45 -3.17
C GLN A 410 -27.83 -6.58 -4.52
N ASP A 411 -28.56 -5.57 -4.98
CA ASP A 411 -29.26 -5.57 -6.28
C ASP A 411 -28.28 -5.76 -7.47
N LEU A 412 -27.08 -5.20 -7.36
CA LEU A 412 -26.02 -5.42 -8.35
C LEU A 412 -25.44 -6.84 -8.28
N LEU A 413 -25.28 -7.40 -7.08
CA LEU A 413 -24.85 -8.80 -6.92
C LEU A 413 -25.87 -9.77 -7.47
N ASP A 414 -27.16 -9.50 -7.27
CA ASP A 414 -28.25 -10.30 -7.83
C ASP A 414 -28.27 -10.23 -9.36
N ALA A 415 -28.02 -9.05 -9.94
CA ALA A 415 -27.85 -8.89 -11.39
C ALA A 415 -26.66 -9.69 -11.92
N ILE A 416 -25.53 -9.72 -11.21
CA ILE A 416 -24.36 -10.53 -11.56
C ILE A 416 -24.71 -12.02 -11.54
N ASN A 417 -25.40 -12.48 -10.51
CA ASN A 417 -25.83 -13.88 -10.38
C ASN A 417 -26.84 -14.26 -11.48
N LEU A 418 -27.73 -13.34 -11.84
CA LEU A 418 -28.63 -13.53 -12.99
C LEU A 418 -27.81 -13.74 -14.29
N ILE A 419 -26.81 -12.89 -14.56
CA ILE A 419 -25.98 -13.00 -15.75
C ILE A 419 -25.22 -14.35 -15.74
N ARG A 420 -24.70 -14.79 -14.60
CA ARG A 420 -24.09 -16.15 -14.45
C ARG A 420 -25.07 -17.23 -14.89
N GLY A 421 -26.28 -17.23 -14.36
CA GLY A 421 -27.33 -18.19 -14.72
C GLY A 421 -27.71 -18.14 -16.19
N LEU A 422 -27.73 -16.96 -16.84
CA LEU A 422 -27.96 -16.81 -18.27
C LEU A 422 -26.82 -17.40 -19.12
N TYR A 423 -25.58 -17.32 -18.65
CA TYR A 423 -24.44 -17.96 -19.31
C TYR A 423 -24.47 -19.47 -19.15
N ASP A 424 -24.77 -19.98 -17.97
CA ASP A 424 -24.83 -21.42 -17.66
C ASP A 424 -25.97 -22.11 -18.43
N SER A 425 -27.15 -21.45 -18.52
CA SER A 425 -28.31 -21.95 -19.26
C SER A 425 -28.28 -21.66 -20.76
N ASN A 426 -27.28 -20.92 -21.24
CA ASN A 426 -27.19 -20.43 -22.63
C ASN A 426 -28.46 -19.66 -23.10
N ALA A 427 -29.20 -19.09 -22.16
CA ALA A 427 -30.43 -18.34 -22.44
C ALA A 427 -30.08 -17.04 -23.20
N ARG A 428 -30.89 -16.68 -24.19
CA ARG A 428 -30.67 -15.48 -25.02
C ARG A 428 -31.48 -14.27 -24.56
N LYS A 429 -32.65 -14.49 -23.97
CA LYS A 429 -33.57 -13.43 -23.54
C LYS A 429 -33.30 -13.04 -22.10
N MET A 430 -33.45 -11.74 -21.80
CA MET A 430 -33.46 -11.23 -20.43
C MET A 430 -34.82 -11.53 -19.78
N PRO A 431 -34.84 -11.98 -18.52
CA PRO A 431 -36.11 -12.10 -17.77
C PRO A 431 -36.67 -10.71 -17.43
N ALA A 432 -37.99 -10.62 -17.32
CA ALA A 432 -38.68 -9.36 -17.06
C ALA A 432 -38.44 -8.83 -15.62
N ASP A 433 -38.16 -9.72 -14.69
CA ASP A 433 -37.87 -9.45 -13.27
C ASP A 433 -36.42 -9.20 -12.95
N ALA A 434 -35.57 -8.97 -13.98
CA ALA A 434 -34.13 -8.69 -13.78
C ALA A 434 -33.95 -7.45 -12.88
N PRO A 435 -32.97 -7.49 -11.94
CA PRO A 435 -32.66 -6.37 -11.07
C PRO A 435 -32.28 -5.11 -11.87
N THR A 436 -32.85 -3.96 -11.52
CA THR A 436 -32.65 -2.69 -12.26
C THR A 436 -32.35 -1.49 -11.35
N ARG A 437 -32.43 -1.62 -10.01
CA ARG A 437 -32.24 -0.49 -9.08
C ARG A 437 -30.82 0.10 -9.12
N PHE A 438 -29.81 -0.71 -9.40
CA PHE A 438 -28.41 -0.27 -9.52
C PHE A 438 -28.14 0.52 -10.81
N ILE A 439 -29.06 0.50 -11.80
CA ILE A 439 -28.86 1.11 -13.11
C ILE A 439 -28.98 2.64 -12.99
N LYS A 440 -27.89 3.34 -13.23
CA LYS A 440 -27.85 4.80 -13.23
C LYS A 440 -28.67 5.41 -14.38
N PRO A 441 -29.22 6.62 -14.24
CA PRO A 441 -30.05 7.27 -15.27
C PRO A 441 -29.44 7.28 -16.66
N ARG A 442 -28.14 7.43 -16.75
CA ARG A 442 -27.37 7.43 -18.00
C ARG A 442 -27.43 6.10 -18.77
N TRP A 443 -27.42 4.98 -18.05
CA TRP A 443 -27.54 3.65 -18.63
C TRP A 443 -29.00 3.26 -18.90
N LYS A 444 -29.91 3.78 -18.11
CA LYS A 444 -31.33 3.37 -18.13
C LYS A 444 -31.93 3.45 -19.53
N LYS A 445 -31.65 4.51 -20.28
CA LYS A 445 -32.16 4.72 -21.65
C LYS A 445 -31.64 3.71 -22.67
N LEU A 446 -30.44 3.13 -22.44
CA LEU A 446 -29.84 2.14 -23.32
C LEU A 446 -30.24 0.72 -22.93
N VAL A 447 -30.41 0.49 -21.64
CA VAL A 447 -30.75 -0.83 -21.08
C VAL A 447 -32.22 -1.13 -21.24
N VAL A 448 -33.11 -0.12 -21.03
CA VAL A 448 -34.55 -0.29 -21.13
C VAL A 448 -35.02 0.11 -22.53
N ALA A 449 -35.31 -0.86 -23.38
CA ALA A 449 -35.82 -0.69 -24.73
C ALA A 449 -37.32 -1.02 -24.77
N GLY A 450 -38.18 -0.04 -24.46
CA GLY A 450 -39.59 -0.24 -24.31
C GLY A 450 -39.93 -1.14 -23.10
N GLU A 451 -40.66 -2.24 -23.32
CA GLU A 451 -40.99 -3.21 -22.27
C GLU A 451 -39.90 -4.28 -22.03
N CYS A 452 -38.85 -4.28 -22.81
CA CYS A 452 -37.77 -5.29 -22.75
C CYS A 452 -36.44 -4.67 -22.36
N LEU A 453 -35.54 -5.49 -21.75
CA LEU A 453 -34.17 -5.10 -21.45
C LEU A 453 -33.24 -5.53 -22.59
N ASP A 454 -32.41 -4.59 -23.10
CA ASP A 454 -31.33 -4.92 -24.03
C ASP A 454 -30.20 -5.63 -23.27
N ARG A 455 -29.98 -6.90 -23.56
CA ARG A 455 -29.00 -7.75 -22.90
C ARG A 455 -27.57 -7.18 -23.01
N ARG A 456 -27.18 -6.62 -24.14
CA ARG A 456 -25.83 -6.11 -24.36
C ARG A 456 -25.53 -4.94 -23.43
N TYR A 457 -26.45 -3.98 -23.40
CA TYR A 457 -26.30 -2.81 -22.53
C TYR A 457 -26.48 -3.15 -21.06
N TYR A 458 -27.34 -4.12 -20.73
CA TYR A 458 -27.47 -4.61 -19.35
C TYR A 458 -26.18 -5.24 -18.85
N GLU A 459 -25.58 -6.18 -19.61
CA GLU A 459 -24.29 -6.82 -19.24
C GLU A 459 -23.15 -5.79 -19.14
N LEU A 460 -23.05 -4.84 -20.07
CA LEU A 460 -22.04 -3.78 -20.03
C LEU A 460 -22.24 -2.86 -18.83
N CYS A 461 -23.50 -2.53 -18.48
CA CYS A 461 -23.84 -1.76 -17.30
C CYS A 461 -23.44 -2.51 -16.02
N VAL A 462 -23.83 -3.76 -15.86
CA VAL A 462 -23.48 -4.60 -14.70
C VAL A 462 -21.96 -4.68 -14.52
N LEU A 463 -21.21 -4.96 -15.59
CA LEU A 463 -19.74 -5.05 -15.52
C LEU A 463 -19.07 -3.70 -15.21
N SER A 464 -19.66 -2.59 -15.71
CA SER A 464 -19.18 -1.24 -15.39
C SER A 464 -19.47 -0.86 -13.94
N GLU A 465 -20.66 -1.17 -13.43
CA GLU A 465 -21.00 -0.88 -12.03
C GLU A 465 -20.29 -1.84 -11.08
N LEU A 466 -20.03 -3.10 -11.47
CA LEU A 466 -19.15 -4.00 -10.71
C LEU A 466 -17.74 -3.40 -10.52
N LYS A 467 -17.13 -2.84 -11.59
CA LYS A 467 -15.88 -2.12 -11.49
C LYS A 467 -15.95 -1.00 -10.46
N ASN A 468 -17.02 -0.20 -10.48
CA ASN A 468 -17.21 0.91 -9.54
C ASN A 468 -17.40 0.41 -8.10
N ALA A 469 -18.23 -0.63 -7.91
CA ALA A 469 -18.51 -1.22 -6.61
C ALA A 469 -17.29 -1.94 -5.97
N LEU A 470 -16.41 -2.53 -6.80
CA LEU A 470 -15.14 -3.07 -6.33
C LEU A 470 -14.18 -1.97 -5.86
N ARG A 471 -14.20 -0.80 -6.50
CA ARG A 471 -13.37 0.34 -6.10
C ARG A 471 -13.88 1.05 -4.85
N SER A 472 -15.20 1.12 -4.66
CA SER A 472 -15.81 1.69 -3.46
C SER A 472 -15.79 0.73 -2.26
N GLY A 473 -15.58 -0.57 -2.50
CA GLY A 473 -15.66 -1.60 -1.46
C GLY A 473 -17.09 -2.09 -1.19
N ASP A 474 -18.08 -1.62 -1.93
CA ASP A 474 -19.48 -2.09 -1.81
C ASP A 474 -19.67 -3.54 -2.28
N ILE A 475 -18.79 -3.99 -3.18
CA ILE A 475 -18.62 -5.40 -3.55
C ILE A 475 -17.15 -5.77 -3.33
N TRP A 476 -16.94 -6.94 -2.74
CA TRP A 476 -15.58 -7.46 -2.51
C TRP A 476 -15.44 -8.90 -2.99
N VAL A 477 -14.20 -9.36 -3.10
CA VAL A 477 -13.87 -10.70 -3.61
C VAL A 477 -13.16 -11.49 -2.53
N GLN A 478 -13.74 -12.63 -2.18
CA GLN A 478 -13.12 -13.55 -1.23
C GLN A 478 -11.80 -14.09 -1.78
N GLY A 479 -10.72 -13.95 -1.00
CA GLY A 479 -9.38 -14.36 -1.41
C GLY A 479 -8.59 -13.28 -2.17
N SER A 480 -9.17 -12.11 -2.44
CA SER A 480 -8.44 -10.94 -2.90
C SER A 480 -7.68 -10.26 -1.77
N ARG A 481 -6.58 -9.59 -2.09
CA ARG A 481 -5.86 -8.74 -1.15
C ARG A 481 -6.28 -7.28 -1.24
N GLN A 482 -6.47 -6.76 -2.46
CA GLN A 482 -6.82 -5.36 -2.71
C GLN A 482 -8.33 -5.12 -2.62
N PHE A 483 -9.13 -6.11 -3.02
CA PHE A 483 -10.58 -6.02 -3.09
C PHE A 483 -11.25 -6.95 -2.06
N LYS A 484 -10.74 -6.93 -0.84
CA LYS A 484 -11.30 -7.67 0.29
C LYS A 484 -12.33 -6.84 1.05
N ASP A 485 -13.07 -7.50 1.91
CA ASP A 485 -14.03 -6.86 2.80
C ASP A 485 -13.39 -5.74 3.62
N PHE A 486 -14.01 -4.57 3.63
CA PHE A 486 -13.52 -3.42 4.39
C PHE A 486 -13.47 -3.70 5.89
N ASP A 487 -14.41 -4.47 6.43
CA ASP A 487 -14.46 -4.81 7.85
C ASP A 487 -13.21 -5.60 8.29
N THR A 488 -12.53 -6.29 7.37
CA THR A 488 -11.27 -6.99 7.68
C THR A 488 -10.09 -6.04 7.99
N TYR A 489 -10.22 -4.75 7.70
CA TYR A 489 -9.23 -3.73 8.07
C TYR A 489 -9.50 -3.10 9.43
N LEU A 490 -10.71 -3.27 9.95
CA LEU A 490 -11.12 -2.74 11.24
C LEU A 490 -10.68 -3.67 12.36
N ILE A 491 -10.52 -3.10 13.55
CA ILE A 491 -10.31 -3.90 14.76
C ILE A 491 -11.60 -4.68 15.01
N PRO A 492 -11.53 -6.01 15.25
CA PRO A 492 -12.71 -6.79 15.62
C PRO A 492 -13.44 -6.17 16.81
N ALA A 493 -14.78 -6.19 16.81
CA ALA A 493 -15.60 -5.54 17.83
C ALA A 493 -15.22 -5.96 19.26
N GLU A 494 -15.04 -7.25 19.51
CA GLU A 494 -14.59 -7.78 20.79
C GLU A 494 -13.26 -7.17 21.26
N ARG A 495 -12.29 -7.06 20.33
CA ARG A 495 -10.98 -6.47 20.63
C ARG A 495 -11.06 -4.95 20.82
N PHE A 496 -11.96 -4.27 20.10
CA PHE A 496 -12.22 -2.86 20.28
C PHE A 496 -12.80 -2.59 21.67
N ASP A 497 -13.76 -3.41 22.10
CA ASP A 497 -14.38 -3.32 23.44
C ASP A 497 -13.35 -3.55 24.55
N GLU A 498 -12.48 -4.56 24.42
CA GLU A 498 -11.38 -4.80 25.37
C GLU A 498 -10.45 -3.59 25.49
N LEU A 499 -10.04 -3.00 24.35
CA LEU A 499 -9.14 -1.85 24.32
C LEU A 499 -9.83 -0.60 24.90
N THR A 500 -11.12 -0.43 24.67
CA THR A 500 -11.93 0.66 25.23
C THR A 500 -12.03 0.55 26.76
N GLN A 501 -12.35 -0.65 27.26
CA GLN A 501 -12.42 -0.91 28.71
C GLN A 501 -11.06 -0.75 29.39
N ALA A 502 -9.98 -1.11 28.72
CA ALA A 502 -8.61 -0.94 29.23
C ALA A 502 -8.09 0.51 29.13
N GLY A 503 -8.84 1.44 28.50
CA GLY A 503 -8.37 2.80 28.22
C GLY A 503 -7.13 2.86 27.30
N ALA A 504 -6.90 1.81 26.52
CA ALA A 504 -5.69 1.62 25.71
C ALA A 504 -5.87 2.04 24.23
N LEU A 505 -7.01 2.61 23.87
CA LEU A 505 -7.20 3.13 22.52
C LEU A 505 -6.35 4.39 22.30
N PRO A 506 -5.51 4.46 21.26
CA PRO A 506 -4.70 5.64 20.96
C PRO A 506 -5.54 6.72 20.25
N LEU A 507 -6.71 7.05 20.81
CA LEU A 507 -7.62 8.04 20.27
C LEU A 507 -7.65 9.28 21.17
N ALA A 508 -7.49 10.46 20.56
CA ALA A 508 -7.57 11.75 21.24
C ALA A 508 -9.02 12.23 21.43
N MET A 509 -10.01 11.40 21.12
CA MET A 509 -11.44 11.73 21.27
C MET A 509 -12.07 10.95 22.41
N ASN A 510 -13.14 11.50 22.98
CA ASN A 510 -13.97 10.78 23.92
C ASN A 510 -14.66 9.59 23.24
N THR A 511 -14.51 8.39 23.78
CA THR A 511 -15.10 7.16 23.24
C THR A 511 -16.51 6.90 23.77
N ASP A 512 -16.99 7.68 24.74
CA ASP A 512 -18.38 7.68 25.15
C ASP A 512 -19.23 8.41 24.12
N CYS A 513 -20.12 7.67 23.47
CA CYS A 513 -20.91 8.16 22.34
C CYS A 513 -21.82 9.33 22.72
N GLU A 514 -22.45 9.25 23.88
CA GLU A 514 -23.40 10.27 24.34
C GLU A 514 -22.68 11.59 24.61
N THR A 515 -21.59 11.55 25.37
CA THR A 515 -20.78 12.73 25.67
C THR A 515 -20.20 13.35 24.40
N TYR A 516 -19.67 12.52 23.47
CA TYR A 516 -19.12 13.01 22.21
C TYR A 516 -20.19 13.69 21.33
N LEU A 517 -21.37 13.08 21.21
CA LEU A 517 -22.48 13.65 20.43
C LEU A 517 -22.99 14.95 21.03
N GLN A 518 -23.13 15.04 22.34
CA GLN A 518 -23.56 16.27 23.01
C GLN A 518 -22.58 17.42 22.75
N GLU A 519 -21.26 17.16 22.84
CA GLU A 519 -20.23 18.15 22.53
C GLU A 519 -20.30 18.61 21.05
N ARG A 520 -20.52 17.68 20.13
CA ARG A 520 -20.64 17.98 18.69
C ARG A 520 -21.91 18.75 18.36
N ILE A 521 -23.04 18.41 18.98
CA ILE A 521 -24.32 19.11 18.82
C ILE A 521 -24.17 20.54 19.36
N ALA A 522 -23.60 20.73 20.54
CA ALA A 522 -23.38 22.05 21.11
C ALA A 522 -22.48 22.92 20.20
N LEU A 523 -21.42 22.34 19.65
CA LEU A 523 -20.55 23.03 18.69
C LEU A 523 -21.30 23.38 17.40
N LEU A 524 -22.12 22.47 16.88
CA LEU A 524 -22.94 22.72 15.68
C LEU A 524 -23.93 23.85 15.92
N GLU A 525 -24.66 23.86 17.03
CA GLU A 525 -25.60 24.92 17.38
C GLU A 525 -24.90 26.27 17.52
N GLN A 526 -23.71 26.30 18.13
CA GLN A 526 -22.90 27.50 18.22
C GLN A 526 -22.53 28.03 16.82
N GLN A 527 -22.04 27.16 15.92
CA GLN A 527 -21.68 27.55 14.56
C GLN A 527 -22.89 27.98 13.74
N LEU A 528 -24.03 27.31 13.86
CA LEU A 528 -25.29 27.71 13.20
C LEU A 528 -25.77 29.06 13.71
N SER A 529 -25.71 29.32 15.02
CA SER A 529 -26.07 30.61 15.58
C SER A 529 -25.16 31.74 15.06
N SER A 530 -23.84 31.51 15.05
CA SER A 530 -22.86 32.45 14.50
C SER A 530 -23.11 32.73 13.00
N THR A 531 -23.35 31.67 12.22
CA THR A 531 -23.65 31.81 10.78
C THR A 531 -24.95 32.56 10.56
N ASN A 532 -25.99 32.30 11.35
CA ASN A 532 -27.26 33.03 11.28
C ASN A 532 -27.11 34.51 11.58
N HIS A 533 -26.27 34.87 12.57
CA HIS A 533 -25.97 36.28 12.86
C HIS A 533 -25.27 36.97 11.68
N LEU A 534 -24.28 36.33 11.07
CA LEU A 534 -23.61 36.86 9.88
C LEU A 534 -24.56 36.97 8.69
N ALA A 535 -25.43 35.98 8.47
CA ALA A 535 -26.43 35.99 7.42
C ALA A 535 -27.46 37.12 7.62
N ALA A 536 -27.92 37.36 8.87
CA ALA A 536 -28.85 38.43 9.19
C ALA A 536 -28.23 39.82 9.03
N ALA A 537 -26.91 39.93 9.20
CA ALA A 537 -26.15 41.16 8.99
C ALA A 537 -25.72 41.37 7.52
N ASP A 538 -26.02 40.42 6.63
CA ASP A 538 -25.54 40.37 5.23
C ASP A 538 -23.99 40.37 5.11
N ASP A 539 -23.33 39.78 6.09
CA ASP A 539 -21.86 39.77 6.28
C ASP A 539 -21.24 38.37 6.16
N LEU A 540 -21.87 37.51 5.35
CA LEU A 540 -21.29 36.20 5.01
C LEU A 540 -20.10 36.38 4.05
N PRO A 541 -18.87 35.92 4.39
CA PRO A 541 -17.68 36.24 3.62
C PRO A 541 -17.70 35.73 2.19
N ASP A 542 -18.29 34.56 1.93
CA ASP A 542 -18.25 33.90 0.60
C ASP A 542 -19.63 33.35 0.20
N ALA A 543 -20.69 33.86 0.74
CA ALA A 543 -22.04 33.40 0.45
C ALA A 543 -23.05 34.56 0.45
N ILE A 544 -24.03 34.48 -0.43
CA ILE A 544 -25.14 35.45 -0.53
C ILE A 544 -26.44 34.69 -0.44
N ILE A 545 -27.35 35.13 0.43
CA ILE A 545 -28.70 34.60 0.48
C ILE A 545 -29.57 35.39 -0.52
N THR A 546 -30.14 34.67 -1.49
CA THR A 546 -31.01 35.24 -2.50
C THR A 546 -32.42 34.67 -2.34
N ASP A 547 -33.43 35.27 -2.97
CA ASP A 547 -34.81 34.74 -3.00
C ASP A 547 -34.90 33.32 -3.55
N SER A 548 -33.95 32.90 -4.38
CA SER A 548 -33.84 31.57 -4.96
C SER A 548 -33.03 30.56 -4.12
N GLY A 549 -32.44 30.99 -2.99
CA GLY A 549 -31.62 30.18 -2.10
C GLY A 549 -30.22 30.70 -1.87
N LEU A 550 -29.40 29.89 -1.24
CA LEU A 550 -27.99 30.19 -0.93
C LEU A 550 -27.11 30.12 -2.19
N LYS A 551 -26.43 31.20 -2.51
CA LYS A 551 -25.40 31.25 -3.56
C LYS A 551 -24.02 31.34 -2.88
N ILE A 552 -23.22 30.29 -3.01
CA ILE A 552 -21.85 30.25 -2.54
C ILE A 552 -20.95 30.77 -3.66
N THR A 553 -20.14 31.76 -3.38
CA THR A 553 -19.10 32.24 -4.30
C THR A 553 -18.00 31.19 -4.30
N PRO A 554 -17.61 30.62 -5.45
CA PRO A 554 -16.45 29.73 -5.48
C PRO A 554 -15.25 30.52 -4.95
N LEU A 555 -14.53 29.95 -3.98
CA LEU A 555 -13.24 30.50 -3.57
C LEU A 555 -12.37 30.52 -4.82
N ASP A 556 -11.92 31.71 -5.22
CA ASP A 556 -10.89 31.83 -6.22
C ASP A 556 -9.66 31.07 -5.70
N ALA A 557 -9.01 30.30 -6.58
CA ALA A 557 -7.81 29.54 -6.24
C ALA A 557 -6.59 30.46 -5.94
N VAL A 558 -6.85 31.70 -5.60
CA VAL A 558 -5.84 32.73 -5.30
C VAL A 558 -5.52 32.64 -3.81
N ALA A 559 -4.31 32.19 -3.51
CA ALA A 559 -3.79 32.34 -2.15
C ALA A 559 -3.78 33.83 -1.80
N PRO A 560 -4.28 34.25 -0.62
CA PRO A 560 -4.16 35.64 -0.19
C PRO A 560 -2.70 36.12 -0.27
N ASP A 561 -2.46 37.37 -0.67
CA ASP A 561 -1.11 37.92 -0.87
C ASP A 561 -0.21 37.68 0.36
N THR A 562 -0.77 37.78 1.56
CA THR A 562 -0.06 37.49 2.81
C THR A 562 0.33 36.00 2.95
N ALA A 563 -0.53 35.09 2.51
CA ALA A 563 -0.23 33.66 2.51
C ALA A 563 0.79 33.32 1.43
N GLN A 564 0.69 33.94 0.24
CA GLN A 564 1.67 33.77 -0.83
C GLN A 564 3.05 34.28 -0.40
N ALA A 565 3.11 35.47 0.23
CA ALA A 565 4.35 36.00 0.78
C ALA A 565 4.98 35.10 1.84
N LEU A 566 4.16 34.47 2.68
CA LEU A 566 4.63 33.50 3.69
C LEU A 566 5.15 32.21 3.02
N ILE A 567 4.46 31.72 1.99
CA ILE A 567 4.91 30.57 1.19
C ILE A 567 6.26 30.87 0.55
N ASP A 568 6.41 32.03 -0.08
CA ASP A 568 7.64 32.44 -0.76
C ASP A 568 8.79 32.62 0.24
N GLN A 569 8.54 33.24 1.40
CA GLN A 569 9.52 33.37 2.48
C GLN A 569 9.95 31.99 3.01
N THR A 570 8.99 31.11 3.25
CA THR A 570 9.27 29.75 3.75
C THR A 570 10.02 28.91 2.70
N ALA A 571 9.61 29.01 1.44
CA ALA A 571 10.30 28.34 0.33
C ALA A 571 11.75 28.85 0.16
N ALA A 572 11.98 30.16 0.35
CA ALA A 572 13.33 30.73 0.29
C ALA A 572 14.28 30.25 1.42
N LEU A 573 13.73 29.78 2.54
CA LEU A 573 14.51 29.21 3.64
C LEU A 573 14.96 27.76 3.37
N LEU A 574 14.32 27.07 2.41
CA LEU A 574 14.63 25.69 2.09
C LEU A 574 15.49 25.63 0.82
N PRO A 575 16.58 24.85 0.82
CA PRO A 575 17.37 24.65 -0.38
C PRO A 575 16.56 23.88 -1.44
N HIS A 576 16.68 24.29 -2.71
CA HIS A 576 16.14 23.52 -3.82
C HIS A 576 16.97 22.27 -4.02
N ILE A 577 16.50 21.13 -3.51
CA ILE A 577 17.16 19.83 -3.67
C ILE A 577 16.31 18.89 -4.52
N LYS A 578 16.98 18.03 -5.28
CA LYS A 578 16.28 16.96 -6.01
C LYS A 578 15.82 15.89 -5.03
N ILE A 579 14.68 15.28 -5.30
CA ILE A 579 14.14 14.19 -4.46
C ILE A 579 15.14 13.02 -4.30
N THR A 580 15.99 12.77 -5.30
CA THR A 580 17.06 11.78 -5.24
C THR A 580 18.14 12.16 -4.23
N GLU A 581 18.52 13.45 -4.17
CA GLU A 581 19.49 13.97 -3.21
C GLU A 581 18.91 13.91 -1.79
N LEU A 582 17.63 14.31 -1.63
CA LEU A 582 16.92 14.18 -0.35
C LEU A 582 16.89 12.72 0.15
N LEU A 583 16.60 11.77 -0.74
CA LEU A 583 16.61 10.35 -0.37
C LEU A 583 18.00 9.85 0.03
N MET A 584 19.06 10.32 -0.63
CA MET A 584 20.44 9.99 -0.26
C MET A 584 20.80 10.58 1.11
N GLU A 585 20.38 11.81 1.39
CA GLU A 585 20.62 12.48 2.67
C GLU A 585 19.87 11.77 3.81
N VAL A 586 18.60 11.43 3.60
CA VAL A 586 17.80 10.65 4.56
C VAL A 586 18.43 9.27 4.78
N ASP A 587 18.97 8.61 3.73
CA ASP A 587 19.69 7.35 3.91
C ASP A 587 20.97 7.52 4.72
N ALA A 588 21.70 8.63 4.51
CA ALA A 588 22.89 8.93 5.30
C ALA A 588 22.55 9.11 6.80
N TRP A 589 21.40 9.69 7.13
CA TRP A 589 20.96 9.88 8.51
C TRP A 589 20.39 8.61 9.15
N THR A 590 19.59 7.86 8.41
CA THR A 590 18.78 6.75 8.96
C THR A 590 19.31 5.37 8.62
N GLY A 591 20.12 5.26 7.56
CA GLY A 591 20.59 3.98 7.02
C GLY A 591 19.46 3.10 6.49
N PHE A 592 18.31 3.68 6.10
CA PHE A 592 17.11 2.91 5.76
C PHE A 592 17.33 1.94 4.59
N THR A 593 18.25 2.23 3.65
CA THR A 593 18.56 1.32 2.54
C THR A 593 19.12 -0.02 2.99
N ARG A 594 19.72 -0.12 4.17
CA ARG A 594 20.23 -1.38 4.76
C ARG A 594 19.12 -2.42 4.99
N HIS A 595 17.88 -1.95 5.15
CA HIS A 595 16.71 -2.83 5.33
C HIS A 595 16.22 -3.47 4.02
N PHE A 596 16.70 -2.98 2.87
CA PHE A 596 16.42 -3.57 1.56
C PHE A 596 17.51 -4.58 1.22
N THR A 597 17.27 -5.82 1.60
CA THR A 597 18.24 -6.90 1.41
C THR A 597 17.83 -7.83 0.27
N HIS A 598 18.82 -8.46 -0.36
CA HIS A 598 18.57 -9.46 -1.38
C HIS A 598 17.88 -10.69 -0.79
N LEU A 599 16.73 -11.09 -1.37
CA LEU A 599 15.82 -12.08 -0.78
C LEU A 599 16.46 -13.45 -0.51
N LYS A 600 17.42 -13.88 -1.34
CA LYS A 600 18.09 -15.19 -1.19
C LYS A 600 19.34 -15.12 -0.32
N SER A 601 20.12 -14.04 -0.45
CA SER A 601 21.41 -13.93 0.21
C SER A 601 21.36 -13.12 1.51
N GLY A 602 20.33 -12.28 1.69
CA GLY A 602 20.26 -11.34 2.81
C GLY A 602 21.27 -10.20 2.71
N ASP A 603 22.00 -10.10 1.59
CA ASP A 603 23.00 -9.05 1.40
C ASP A 603 22.32 -7.71 1.11
N GLU A 604 22.92 -6.62 1.58
CA GLU A 604 22.50 -5.26 1.24
C GLU A 604 22.71 -4.96 -0.25
N ALA A 605 21.99 -3.97 -0.76
CA ALA A 605 22.17 -3.52 -2.12
C ALA A 605 23.61 -2.99 -2.32
N LYS A 606 24.33 -3.53 -3.29
CA LYS A 606 25.69 -3.09 -3.63
C LYS A 606 25.71 -1.68 -4.20
N ASP A 607 24.66 -1.30 -4.93
CA ASP A 607 24.49 0.03 -5.52
C ASP A 607 23.27 0.70 -4.88
N LYS A 608 23.54 1.60 -3.94
CA LYS A 608 22.51 2.38 -3.23
C LYS A 608 21.77 3.33 -4.17
N THR A 609 22.45 3.92 -5.14
CA THR A 609 21.85 4.85 -6.09
C THR A 609 20.82 4.15 -6.96
N LEU A 610 21.15 2.94 -7.42
CA LEU A 610 20.21 2.11 -8.17
C LEU A 610 19.00 1.70 -7.31
N LEU A 611 19.20 1.35 -6.04
CA LEU A 611 18.12 1.04 -5.11
C LEU A 611 17.21 2.26 -4.88
N LEU A 612 17.76 3.42 -4.60
CA LEU A 612 16.98 4.66 -4.39
C LEU A 612 16.22 5.06 -5.65
N THR A 613 16.83 4.87 -6.84
CA THR A 613 16.15 5.09 -8.12
C THR A 613 14.99 4.13 -8.32
N ALA A 614 15.14 2.87 -7.92
CA ALA A 614 14.06 1.88 -7.98
C ALA A 614 12.91 2.22 -7.02
N ILE A 615 13.23 2.66 -5.79
CA ILE A 615 12.24 3.13 -4.79
C ILE A 615 11.48 4.35 -5.33
N LEU A 616 12.19 5.32 -5.90
CA LEU A 616 11.56 6.49 -6.50
C LEU A 616 10.66 6.12 -7.68
N ALA A 617 11.13 5.24 -8.57
CA ALA A 617 10.37 4.79 -9.72
C ALA A 617 9.07 4.07 -9.32
N ASP A 618 9.10 3.31 -8.22
CA ASP A 618 7.91 2.67 -7.66
C ASP A 618 6.97 3.71 -7.05
N GLY A 619 7.51 4.65 -6.27
CA GLY A 619 6.74 5.71 -5.61
C GLY A 619 6.01 6.65 -6.58
N ILE A 620 6.59 6.96 -7.74
CA ILE A 620 5.97 7.80 -8.79
C ILE A 620 5.31 6.98 -9.91
N ASN A 621 5.15 5.68 -9.70
CA ASN A 621 4.50 4.74 -10.62
C ASN A 621 5.12 4.72 -12.05
N LEU A 622 6.43 4.93 -12.14
CA LEU A 622 7.19 4.73 -13.37
C LEU A 622 7.35 3.24 -13.64
N GLY A 623 6.79 2.76 -14.75
CA GLY A 623 6.89 1.33 -15.11
C GLY A 623 8.35 0.86 -15.23
N LYS A 624 8.62 -0.40 -14.86
CA LYS A 624 9.95 -1.05 -14.82
C LYS A 624 10.80 -0.91 -16.11
N ASN A 625 10.18 -0.59 -17.24
CA ASN A 625 10.89 -0.40 -18.53
C ASN A 625 11.52 1.00 -18.68
N THR A 626 11.12 1.97 -17.88
CA THR A 626 11.65 3.34 -17.93
C THR A 626 12.94 3.50 -17.11
N THR A 627 13.22 2.57 -16.20
CA THR A 627 14.40 2.59 -15.33
C THR A 627 15.67 2.00 -15.97
N ARG A 628 15.57 1.45 -17.20
CA ARG A 628 16.72 0.89 -17.92
C ARG A 628 17.67 1.92 -18.54
N THR A 629 17.26 3.19 -18.59
CA THR A 629 18.12 4.31 -19.03
C THR A 629 18.48 5.14 -17.79
N PRO A 630 19.76 5.47 -17.55
CA PRO A 630 20.14 6.27 -16.39
C PRO A 630 19.36 7.59 -16.41
N PRO A 631 18.73 7.99 -15.31
CA PRO A 631 17.84 9.16 -15.28
C PRO A 631 18.56 10.50 -15.53
N ALA A 632 19.89 10.54 -15.51
CA ALA A 632 20.68 11.76 -15.69
C ALA A 632 20.50 12.43 -17.06
N SER A 633 20.10 11.70 -18.11
CA SER A 633 19.94 12.28 -19.46
C SER A 633 18.52 12.73 -19.81
N ARG A 634 17.50 12.36 -19.00
CA ARG A 634 16.10 12.73 -19.27
C ARG A 634 15.53 13.86 -18.38
N ILE A 635 16.20 14.19 -17.29
CA ILE A 635 15.74 15.25 -16.37
C ILE A 635 16.23 16.65 -16.82
N MET A 636 17.12 16.72 -17.80
CA MET A 636 17.65 18.00 -18.30
C MET A 636 16.92 18.59 -19.52
N SER A 637 15.79 18.04 -19.95
CA SER A 637 15.03 18.58 -21.09
C SER A 637 13.55 18.81 -20.76
N SER A 638 13.27 19.72 -19.87
CA SER A 638 12.01 20.47 -19.84
C SER A 638 12.28 21.83 -19.21
N PRO A 639 11.82 22.92 -19.87
CA PRO A 639 12.07 24.30 -19.43
C PRO A 639 11.36 24.65 -18.13
#